data_97a6faea67ba0650922510caac6bef4c
#
_entry.id   97a6faea67ba0650922510caac6bef4c
#
_cell.length_a   1.000
_cell.length_b   1.000
_cell.length_c   1.000
_cell.angle_alpha   90.00
_cell.angle_beta   90.00
_cell.angle_gamma   90.00
#
_symmetry.space_group_name_H-M   'P 1'
#
loop_
_entity.id
_entity.type
_entity.pdbx_description
1 polymer ?
#
loop_
_entity_poly.entity_id
_entity_poly.type
_entity_poly.pdbx_seq_one_letter_code
_entity_poly.pdbx_strand_id
1 'polypeptide(L)'
;MAQSYDGAPLTLVFKGTVLPRPRALHALLQQAPAVVATWRGACRFILGRTQAVRGALEGWDLDEVAGRLTQAGDVAHLELREDEATSEPLTPVGRLVLGDKARTLDVLSELHGPWRICQPLVVRGEEWARDQDGVRSRVHERFGSERVVVRSSCSAEDAWSASNAGRFLSVLDVDAGDAAALRGAISDVFDSYGPGAAAEKVFLQSYVYPVSESGVLMARHPETLASYWVVASDVHSGRTDQITSGALEKPSSAYVEHGVPKGLLPDSLRRVVTVGRELVKLIGVEALDIEFALAGGDFHLFQVRPIAKGASLPEGSEVRRARLLAEACTAHQALLRPKGTVIGEGPVYSTMTDWNPAEMIGRRPLPLARTLYGGLITDRTWAEQRAGYGYRDLRGVPLLRDFAGHAYVDVRASLNSFIPAVTPSHVAEALVSHQLARLAESPELHDKVEFEIADTCASLGLRERLRRHYGASVDAEELDALAAALRDLTLNGLRELPVWLAQVERLRAHPFAPGFEAGPGPVLARLRELGTLPFAHLARTAFVVTALLKSFVREGVLDSSEQREVLQRIRTVAGHLQADALRVRRGELGLEALVAEFGHLRPGTYDIRMPRYGADPERYFGPLISGAEEPPRHAAPLPRELLERLDAGLEGAGLALTSDAFLGHLGAAIAGREYGKHVFTKTLSGVLEHLAAWGEPLGLSRDDLAHLSLEQVEAALGLPPVEARRWCRDAVDEAREHAAAVNLIELPDILVRTSHLLFHVSSGEQPLFVTKACVRAPVLVANGLPDPEHVRGAIVLLERADPGYDGLLALGVAGIVTAYGGANSHMAVRCTELQLPAAIGVGREQFRRLSGGRVMTLDCGGRRLVHE
;
A
#
# COMPACT_ATOMS: atom_id res chain seq x y z
N MET A 1 4.66 44.97 -34.35
CA MET A 1 4.06 43.74 -33.76
C MET A 1 2.68 43.42 -34.32
N ALA A 2 1.95 44.33 -34.82
CA ALA A 2 0.57 44.10 -35.32
C ALA A 2 0.46 43.20 -36.58
N GLN A 3 1.54 42.99 -37.37
CA GLN A 3 1.49 42.23 -38.62
C GLN A 3 1.74 40.73 -38.50
N SER A 4 1.91 40.16 -37.29
CA SER A 4 2.24 38.74 -37.08
C SER A 4 1.12 37.95 -36.42
N TYR A 5 -0.09 38.42 -36.40
CA TYR A 5 -1.20 37.86 -35.63
C TYR A 5 -2.10 36.87 -36.35
N ASP A 6 -1.76 36.48 -37.60
CA ASP A 6 -2.56 35.54 -38.37
C ASP A 6 -2.36 34.09 -37.94
N GLY A 7 -3.34 33.53 -37.31
CA GLY A 7 -3.57 32.09 -37.21
C GLY A 7 -2.95 31.32 -36.04
N ALA A 8 -2.49 31.95 -34.99
CA ALA A 8 -1.82 31.25 -33.88
C ALA A 8 -2.51 31.43 -32.52
N PRO A 9 -2.24 30.57 -31.53
CA PRO A 9 -2.97 30.48 -30.27
C PRO A 9 -2.68 31.63 -29.30
N LEU A 10 -3.64 31.86 -28.48
CA LEU A 10 -3.82 32.96 -27.59
C LEU A 10 -3.01 32.94 -26.30
N THR A 11 -2.52 34.06 -25.83
CA THR A 11 -1.99 34.27 -24.46
C THR A 11 -2.84 35.35 -23.76
N LEU A 12 -3.31 35.06 -22.56
CA LEU A 12 -4.27 35.87 -21.80
C LEU A 12 -3.59 36.75 -20.74
N VAL A 13 -3.95 38.00 -20.61
CA VAL A 13 -3.55 38.88 -19.48
C VAL A 13 -4.74 39.55 -18.87
N PHE A 14 -5.02 39.38 -17.63
CA PHE A 14 -6.17 39.92 -16.91
C PHE A 14 -5.80 41.09 -15.96
N LYS A 15 -6.66 42.11 -15.88
CA LYS A 15 -6.57 43.20 -14.93
C LYS A 15 -7.92 43.40 -14.23
N GLY A 16 -7.99 43.21 -12.90
CA GLY A 16 -9.20 43.39 -12.11
C GLY A 16 -9.67 42.14 -11.35
N THR A 17 -10.81 42.22 -10.69
CA THR A 17 -11.29 41.20 -9.73
C THR A 17 -12.52 40.39 -10.19
N VAL A 18 -13.20 40.81 -11.26
CA VAL A 18 -14.38 40.09 -11.81
C VAL A 18 -14.05 39.46 -13.12
N LEU A 19 -14.36 38.15 -13.24
CA LEU A 19 -14.25 37.43 -14.50
C LEU A 19 -15.43 37.75 -15.42
N PRO A 20 -15.20 38.11 -16.69
CA PRO A 20 -16.28 38.29 -17.62
C PRO A 20 -17.02 36.97 -17.84
N ARG A 21 -18.31 37.06 -18.14
CA ARG A 21 -19.03 35.91 -18.66
C ARG A 21 -18.37 35.43 -19.96
N PRO A 22 -18.28 34.11 -20.22
CA PRO A 22 -17.60 33.56 -21.39
C PRO A 22 -17.97 34.22 -22.71
N ARG A 23 -19.25 34.62 -22.88
CA ARG A 23 -19.75 35.35 -24.09
C ARG A 23 -19.12 36.71 -24.23
N ALA A 24 -18.83 37.42 -23.12
CA ALA A 24 -18.21 38.75 -23.16
C ALA A 24 -16.72 38.67 -23.51
N LEU A 25 -16.01 37.65 -22.99
CA LEU A 25 -14.62 37.38 -23.36
C LEU A 25 -14.50 37.00 -24.84
N HIS A 26 -15.35 36.11 -25.33
CA HIS A 26 -15.38 35.71 -26.73
C HIS A 26 -15.67 36.90 -27.67
N ALA A 27 -16.61 37.78 -27.29
CA ALA A 27 -16.89 39.00 -28.05
C ALA A 27 -15.72 39.96 -28.09
N LEU A 28 -15.00 40.12 -26.97
CA LEU A 28 -13.80 40.96 -26.90
C LEU A 28 -12.65 40.39 -27.76
N LEU A 29 -12.47 39.09 -27.75
CA LEU A 29 -11.47 38.40 -28.57
C LEU A 29 -11.80 38.43 -30.09
N GLN A 30 -13.06 38.56 -30.44
CA GLN A 30 -13.46 38.78 -31.86
C GLN A 30 -13.11 40.22 -32.31
N GLN A 31 -13.04 41.18 -31.42
CA GLN A 31 -12.79 42.58 -31.72
C GLN A 31 -11.31 43.00 -31.63
N ALA A 32 -10.53 42.28 -30.87
CA ALA A 32 -9.12 42.59 -30.68
C ALA A 32 -8.23 41.33 -30.77
N PRO A 33 -7.04 41.43 -31.35
CA PRO A 33 -6.10 40.34 -31.47
C PRO A 33 -5.50 39.85 -30.10
N ALA A 34 -5.60 40.69 -29.06
CA ALA A 34 -5.19 40.35 -27.71
C ALA A 34 -6.05 41.04 -26.64
N VAL A 35 -6.23 40.41 -25.50
CA VAL A 35 -6.89 40.99 -24.32
C VAL A 35 -5.90 41.02 -23.16
N VAL A 36 -5.72 42.17 -22.54
CA VAL A 36 -4.90 42.32 -21.32
C VAL A 36 -5.82 42.43 -20.12
N ALA A 37 -5.67 41.54 -19.18
CA ALA A 37 -6.42 41.57 -17.95
C ALA A 37 -5.48 41.64 -16.74
N THR A 38 -5.76 42.53 -15.77
CA THR A 38 -4.99 42.68 -14.53
C THR A 38 -5.90 42.48 -13.35
N TRP A 39 -5.48 41.67 -12.40
CA TRP A 39 -6.22 41.39 -11.18
C TRP A 39 -5.46 41.95 -9.97
N ARG A 40 -6.08 42.79 -9.17
CA ARG A 40 -5.53 43.45 -7.95
C ARG A 40 -4.15 44.11 -8.15
N GLY A 41 -3.78 44.45 -9.37
CA GLY A 41 -2.46 45.04 -9.66
C GLY A 41 -1.27 44.07 -9.53
N ALA A 42 -1.50 42.81 -9.10
CA ALA A 42 -0.42 41.88 -8.79
C ALA A 42 -0.25 40.73 -9.83
N CYS A 43 -1.28 40.42 -10.58
CA CYS A 43 -1.23 39.39 -11.63
C CYS A 43 -1.71 39.95 -12.96
N ARG A 44 -0.92 39.74 -14.00
CA ARG A 44 -1.28 40.06 -15.38
C ARG A 44 -1.24 38.82 -16.24
N PHE A 45 -2.25 38.64 -17.06
CA PHE A 45 -2.36 37.59 -18.07
C PHE A 45 -2.63 38.23 -19.40
N ILE A 46 -1.97 37.79 -20.45
CA ILE A 46 -2.21 38.25 -21.82
C ILE A 46 -2.85 37.13 -22.62
N LEU A 47 -3.99 37.36 -23.22
CA LEU A 47 -4.64 36.51 -24.21
C LEU A 47 -4.37 37.07 -25.60
N GLY A 48 -3.62 36.37 -26.41
CA GLY A 48 -3.32 36.79 -27.78
C GLY A 48 -3.41 35.64 -28.76
N ARG A 49 -3.80 35.91 -30.02
CA ARG A 49 -4.04 34.90 -31.05
C ARG A 49 -2.79 34.36 -31.79
N THR A 50 -1.53 34.63 -31.34
CA THR A 50 -0.38 34.26 -32.16
C THR A 50 0.83 33.75 -31.41
N GLN A 51 1.67 32.90 -32.08
CA GLN A 51 3.00 32.50 -31.63
C GLN A 51 3.96 33.68 -31.39
N ALA A 52 3.74 34.82 -32.03
CA ALA A 52 4.53 36.03 -31.86
C ALA A 52 4.34 36.69 -30.50
N VAL A 53 3.15 36.60 -29.89
CA VAL A 53 2.92 37.04 -28.51
C VAL A 53 3.71 36.21 -27.52
N ARG A 54 3.88 34.93 -27.75
CA ARG A 54 4.67 34.03 -26.90
C ARG A 54 6.17 34.32 -26.96
N GLY A 55 6.74 34.51 -28.16
CA GLY A 55 8.15 34.87 -28.31
C GLY A 55 8.50 36.25 -27.72
N ALA A 56 7.49 37.15 -27.65
CA ALA A 56 7.66 38.47 -27.04
C ALA A 56 7.57 38.44 -25.52
N LEU A 57 7.05 37.39 -24.90
CA LEU A 57 6.88 37.20 -23.47
C LEU A 57 8.10 36.52 -22.78
N GLU A 58 8.93 35.85 -23.53
CA GLU A 58 10.13 35.22 -22.99
C GLU A 58 11.18 36.30 -22.64
N GLY A 59 11.29 36.61 -21.36
CA GLY A 59 12.28 37.57 -20.81
C GLY A 59 11.81 39.02 -20.63
N TRP A 60 10.52 39.29 -20.81
CA TRP A 60 9.96 40.64 -20.66
C TRP A 60 9.14 40.78 -19.37
N ASP A 61 9.13 41.99 -18.78
CA ASP A 61 8.20 42.37 -17.73
C ASP A 61 6.78 42.41 -18.33
N LEU A 62 5.83 41.64 -17.73
CA LEU A 62 4.45 41.58 -18.19
C LEU A 62 3.76 42.95 -18.17
N ASP A 63 4.20 43.86 -17.29
CA ASP A 63 3.70 45.22 -17.20
C ASP A 63 4.12 46.08 -18.40
N GLU A 64 5.35 45.92 -18.85
CA GLU A 64 5.87 46.61 -20.04
C GLU A 64 5.21 46.08 -21.32
N VAL A 65 5.01 44.75 -21.43
CA VAL A 65 4.32 44.15 -22.57
C VAL A 65 2.85 44.62 -22.64
N ALA A 66 2.15 44.60 -21.51
CA ALA A 66 0.78 45.09 -21.44
C ALA A 66 0.66 46.57 -21.82
N GLY A 67 1.58 47.40 -21.35
CA GLY A 67 1.64 48.83 -21.70
C GLY A 67 1.87 49.08 -23.19
N ARG A 68 2.79 48.32 -23.82
CA ARG A 68 3.09 48.43 -25.27
C ARG A 68 1.92 47.92 -26.12
N LEU A 69 1.28 46.82 -25.76
CA LEU A 69 0.10 46.33 -26.47
C LEU A 69 -1.08 47.27 -26.39
N THR A 70 -1.26 47.93 -25.25
CA THR A 70 -2.32 48.95 -25.06
C THR A 70 -2.07 50.23 -25.89
N GLN A 71 -0.80 50.67 -25.99
CA GLN A 71 -0.42 51.83 -26.79
C GLN A 71 -0.59 51.57 -28.30
N ALA A 72 -0.47 50.33 -28.74
CA ALA A 72 -0.64 49.97 -30.15
C ALA A 72 -2.14 49.90 -30.59
N GLY A 73 -3.09 50.01 -29.65
CA GLY A 73 -4.54 49.97 -29.98
C GLY A 73 -5.06 48.56 -30.33
N ASP A 74 -4.19 47.53 -30.26
CA ASP A 74 -4.52 46.18 -30.63
C ASP A 74 -5.05 45.33 -29.48
N VAL A 75 -5.35 45.91 -28.31
CA VAL A 75 -5.72 45.23 -27.08
C VAL A 75 -7.00 45.80 -26.47
N ALA A 76 -7.92 44.92 -26.13
CA ALA A 76 -9.07 45.27 -25.31
C ALA A 76 -8.68 45.13 -23.81
N HIS A 77 -9.00 46.16 -23.03
CA HIS A 77 -8.85 46.17 -21.58
C HIS A 77 -10.06 45.57 -20.90
N LEU A 78 -9.83 44.62 -19.99
CA LEU A 78 -10.84 44.01 -19.17
C LEU A 78 -10.55 44.24 -17.70
N GLU A 79 -11.40 44.98 -17.00
CA GLU A 79 -11.36 45.09 -15.53
C GLU A 79 -12.18 43.97 -14.90
N LEU A 80 -11.50 43.17 -14.03
CA LEU A 80 -12.15 42.12 -13.27
C LEU A 80 -12.40 42.62 -11.84
N ARG A 81 -13.64 42.64 -11.39
CA ARG A 81 -14.05 43.05 -10.02
C ARG A 81 -14.41 41.79 -9.21
N GLU A 82 -14.17 41.82 -7.90
CA GLU A 82 -14.64 40.77 -7.01
C GLU A 82 -16.17 40.81 -6.93
N ASP A 83 -16.83 39.75 -7.33
CA ASP A 83 -18.18 39.47 -6.86
C ASP A 83 -18.11 38.84 -5.47
N GLU A 84 -19.15 39.10 -4.65
CA GLU A 84 -19.25 38.68 -3.27
C GLU A 84 -18.89 37.21 -3.08
N ALA A 85 -18.23 36.92 -1.97
CA ALA A 85 -17.65 35.65 -1.57
C ALA A 85 -18.49 34.43 -1.93
N THR A 86 -18.18 33.81 -3.04
CA THR A 86 -18.58 32.41 -3.28
C THR A 86 -17.67 31.50 -2.49
N SER A 87 -18.23 30.51 -1.83
CA SER A 87 -17.53 29.50 -1.00
C SER A 87 -16.57 28.57 -1.78
N GLU A 88 -16.23 28.89 -3.01
CA GLU A 88 -15.39 28.09 -3.90
C GLU A 88 -13.93 28.54 -3.84
N PRO A 89 -12.98 27.62 -3.64
CA PRO A 89 -11.55 27.92 -3.49
C PRO A 89 -10.84 28.23 -4.80
N LEU A 90 -11.56 28.57 -5.88
CA LEU A 90 -10.99 28.83 -7.20
C LEU A 90 -10.38 30.23 -7.32
N THR A 91 -9.18 30.27 -7.92
CA THR A 91 -8.64 31.52 -8.45
C THR A 91 -9.53 32.10 -9.57
N PRO A 92 -9.47 33.41 -9.84
CA PRO A 92 -10.20 33.98 -10.98
C PRO A 92 -9.88 33.28 -12.32
N VAL A 93 -8.64 32.89 -12.55
CA VAL A 93 -8.24 32.15 -13.76
C VAL A 93 -8.82 30.74 -13.73
N GLY A 94 -8.79 30.06 -12.59
CA GLY A 94 -9.42 28.76 -12.43
C GLY A 94 -10.91 28.79 -12.79
N ARG A 95 -11.67 29.81 -12.37
CA ARG A 95 -13.10 29.99 -12.74
C ARG A 95 -13.31 30.26 -14.24
N LEU A 96 -12.34 30.85 -14.91
CA LEU A 96 -12.42 31.08 -16.35
C LEU A 96 -12.17 29.79 -17.12
N VAL A 97 -11.14 29.04 -16.77
CA VAL A 97 -10.69 27.83 -17.48
C VAL A 97 -11.57 26.65 -17.14
N LEU A 98 -11.89 26.43 -15.86
CA LEU A 98 -12.63 25.28 -15.39
C LEU A 98 -14.16 25.47 -15.56
N GLY A 99 -14.81 24.51 -16.17
CA GLY A 99 -16.25 24.47 -16.37
C GLY A 99 -16.68 23.02 -16.59
N ASP A 100 -17.74 22.79 -17.37
CA ASP A 100 -18.05 21.45 -17.83
C ASP A 100 -16.92 20.94 -18.76
N LYS A 101 -16.83 19.62 -18.93
CA LYS A 101 -15.75 18.94 -19.65
C LYS A 101 -15.46 19.53 -21.04
N ALA A 102 -16.51 19.74 -21.84
CA ALA A 102 -16.37 20.31 -23.19
C ALA A 102 -15.84 21.76 -23.15
N ARG A 103 -16.33 22.58 -22.22
CA ARG A 103 -15.90 23.98 -22.08
C ARG A 103 -14.44 24.08 -21.62
N THR A 104 -14.05 23.27 -20.63
CA THR A 104 -12.67 23.27 -20.13
C THR A 104 -11.69 22.94 -21.26
N LEU A 105 -11.99 21.90 -22.05
CA LEU A 105 -11.15 21.51 -23.17
C LEU A 105 -11.14 22.56 -24.29
N ASP A 106 -12.28 23.19 -24.57
CA ASP A 106 -12.37 24.25 -25.57
C ASP A 106 -11.47 25.44 -25.21
N VAL A 107 -11.55 25.92 -23.96
CA VAL A 107 -10.68 26.99 -23.46
C VAL A 107 -9.20 26.56 -23.51
N LEU A 108 -8.87 25.37 -23.01
CA LEU A 108 -7.47 24.89 -22.99
C LEU A 108 -6.93 24.59 -24.41
N SER A 109 -7.78 24.32 -25.41
CA SER A 109 -7.36 24.13 -26.81
C SER A 109 -6.85 25.40 -27.45
N GLU A 110 -7.32 26.56 -26.94
CA GLU A 110 -6.91 27.87 -27.40
C GLU A 110 -5.64 28.40 -26.69
N LEU A 111 -5.23 27.72 -25.60
CA LEU A 111 -4.04 28.05 -24.85
C LEU A 111 -2.84 27.23 -25.33
N HIS A 112 -1.68 27.86 -25.34
CA HIS A 112 -0.46 27.19 -25.76
C HIS A 112 0.20 26.46 -24.58
N GLY A 113 0.47 25.18 -24.75
CA GLY A 113 1.11 24.33 -23.73
C GLY A 113 1.73 23.07 -24.30
N PRO A 114 2.45 22.30 -23.48
CA PRO A 114 3.07 21.03 -23.90
C PRO A 114 2.03 19.90 -24.02
N TRP A 115 0.82 20.22 -24.45
CA TRP A 115 -0.28 19.28 -24.65
C TRP A 115 -0.93 19.50 -26.01
N ARG A 116 -1.60 18.46 -26.49
CA ARG A 116 -2.54 18.52 -27.63
C ARG A 116 -3.96 18.27 -27.14
N ILE A 117 -4.91 18.99 -27.64
CA ILE A 117 -6.33 18.78 -27.41
C ILE A 117 -7.00 18.60 -28.78
N CYS A 118 -7.68 17.47 -28.97
CA CYS A 118 -8.60 17.33 -30.08
C CYS A 118 -9.79 18.25 -29.82
N GLN A 119 -9.91 19.32 -30.58
CA GLN A 119 -10.92 20.35 -30.39
C GLN A 119 -12.34 19.74 -30.38
N PRO A 120 -13.13 19.93 -29.33
CA PRO A 120 -14.44 19.30 -29.20
C PRO A 120 -15.50 19.92 -30.15
N LEU A 121 -16.31 19.08 -30.78
CA LEU A 121 -17.55 19.52 -31.43
C LEU A 121 -18.70 19.28 -30.45
N VAL A 122 -19.30 20.34 -29.96
CA VAL A 122 -20.36 20.28 -28.95
C VAL A 122 -21.73 20.15 -29.63
N VAL A 123 -22.53 19.22 -29.10
CA VAL A 123 -23.93 19.00 -29.48
C VAL A 123 -24.80 19.19 -28.25
N ARG A 124 -25.82 20.05 -28.32
CA ARG A 124 -26.76 20.27 -27.22
C ARG A 124 -27.97 19.33 -27.34
N GLY A 125 -28.52 18.94 -26.19
CA GLY A 125 -29.65 18.03 -26.17
C GLY A 125 -30.91 18.61 -26.92
N GLU A 126 -31.18 19.91 -26.75
CA GLU A 126 -32.24 20.61 -27.49
C GLU A 126 -32.02 20.61 -29.00
N GLU A 127 -30.77 20.75 -29.44
CA GLU A 127 -30.38 20.72 -30.85
C GLU A 127 -30.53 19.31 -31.43
N TRP A 128 -30.02 18.30 -30.67
CA TRP A 128 -30.16 16.90 -31.05
C TRP A 128 -31.61 16.46 -31.19
N ALA A 129 -32.46 16.87 -30.24
CA ALA A 129 -33.90 16.57 -30.28
C ALA A 129 -34.63 17.21 -31.49
N ARG A 130 -34.15 18.39 -31.92
CA ARG A 130 -34.79 19.16 -33.00
C ARG A 130 -34.29 18.80 -34.41
N ASP A 131 -32.98 18.58 -34.57
CA ASP A 131 -32.34 18.44 -35.89
C ASP A 131 -31.13 17.49 -35.85
N GLN A 132 -31.39 16.21 -35.83
CA GLN A 132 -30.34 15.17 -35.85
C GLN A 132 -29.54 15.16 -37.15
N ASP A 133 -30.20 15.45 -38.28
CA ASP A 133 -29.54 15.43 -39.61
C ASP A 133 -28.61 16.64 -39.79
N GLY A 134 -28.96 17.80 -39.26
CA GLY A 134 -28.08 18.97 -39.23
C GLY A 134 -26.86 18.74 -38.35
N VAL A 135 -27.05 18.14 -37.16
CA VAL A 135 -25.92 17.73 -36.30
C VAL A 135 -25.02 16.76 -37.02
N ARG A 136 -25.56 15.72 -37.66
CA ARG A 136 -24.80 14.75 -38.45
C ARG A 136 -24.00 15.41 -39.57
N SER A 137 -24.59 16.34 -40.28
CA SER A 137 -23.91 17.09 -41.34
C SER A 137 -22.69 17.87 -40.80
N ARG A 138 -22.85 18.54 -39.69
CA ARG A 138 -21.71 19.22 -39.00
C ARG A 138 -20.62 18.25 -38.54
N VAL A 139 -20.99 17.08 -37.99
CA VAL A 139 -20.02 16.05 -37.61
C VAL A 139 -19.26 15.56 -38.84
N HIS A 140 -19.96 15.27 -39.92
CA HIS A 140 -19.34 14.84 -41.19
C HIS A 140 -18.45 15.93 -41.81
N GLU A 141 -18.86 17.19 -41.78
CA GLU A 141 -18.03 18.32 -42.23
C GLU A 141 -16.73 18.43 -41.44
N ARG A 142 -16.79 18.18 -40.14
CA ARG A 142 -15.66 18.33 -39.22
C ARG A 142 -14.72 17.13 -39.22
N PHE A 143 -15.24 15.91 -39.27
CA PHE A 143 -14.47 14.67 -39.04
C PHE A 143 -14.43 13.74 -40.27
N GLY A 144 -15.29 13.97 -41.29
CA GLY A 144 -15.39 13.09 -42.45
C GLY A 144 -15.76 11.65 -42.05
N SER A 145 -14.86 10.72 -42.33
CA SER A 145 -14.93 9.31 -41.93
C SER A 145 -13.88 8.95 -40.85
N GLU A 146 -13.39 9.95 -40.08
CA GLU A 146 -12.50 9.69 -38.98
C GLU A 146 -13.20 8.92 -37.86
N ARG A 147 -12.42 8.19 -37.08
CA ARG A 147 -12.89 7.59 -35.84
C ARG A 147 -13.01 8.67 -34.76
N VAL A 148 -14.13 8.71 -34.07
CA VAL A 148 -14.44 9.70 -33.03
C VAL A 148 -14.81 9.05 -31.71
N VAL A 149 -14.70 9.84 -30.63
CA VAL A 149 -15.25 9.52 -29.30
C VAL A 149 -16.42 10.43 -29.04
N VAL A 150 -17.53 9.87 -28.58
CA VAL A 150 -18.72 10.59 -28.15
C VAL A 150 -18.72 10.59 -26.61
N ARG A 151 -18.60 11.76 -25.99
CA ARG A 151 -18.41 11.92 -24.53
C ARG A 151 -19.51 12.76 -23.90
N SER A 152 -19.84 12.41 -22.67
CA SER A 152 -20.70 13.22 -21.81
C SER A 152 -20.04 14.55 -21.43
N SER A 153 -20.86 15.60 -21.27
CA SER A 153 -20.49 16.88 -20.68
C SER A 153 -21.71 17.47 -19.94
N CYS A 154 -21.92 16.97 -18.75
CA CYS A 154 -23.03 17.30 -17.87
C CYS A 154 -22.58 18.23 -16.75
N SER A 155 -23.39 19.22 -16.42
CA SER A 155 -23.11 20.15 -15.33
C SER A 155 -23.04 19.49 -13.96
N ALA A 156 -23.65 18.32 -13.79
CA ALA A 156 -23.65 17.53 -12.56
C ALA A 156 -22.42 16.59 -12.43
N GLU A 157 -21.64 16.37 -13.50
CA GLU A 157 -20.50 15.46 -13.53
C GLU A 157 -19.26 16.08 -12.85
N ASP A 158 -19.07 17.39 -13.01
CA ASP A 158 -17.88 18.12 -12.58
C ASP A 158 -18.15 19.03 -11.36
N ALA A 159 -19.09 18.65 -10.50
CA ALA A 159 -19.41 19.43 -9.30
C ALA A 159 -18.31 19.32 -8.23
N TRP A 160 -17.95 20.47 -7.62
CA TRP A 160 -16.93 20.58 -6.56
C TRP A 160 -17.17 19.73 -5.32
N SER A 161 -18.42 19.34 -5.06
CA SER A 161 -18.82 18.65 -3.81
C SER A 161 -18.91 17.14 -3.93
N ALA A 162 -18.92 16.59 -5.16
CA ALA A 162 -19.03 15.16 -5.38
C ALA A 162 -18.40 14.77 -6.73
N SER A 163 -17.54 13.78 -6.74
CA SER A 163 -17.05 13.17 -7.97
C SER A 163 -18.08 12.16 -8.46
N ASN A 164 -18.76 12.46 -9.58
CA ASN A 164 -19.64 11.54 -10.29
C ASN A 164 -18.91 10.90 -11.49
N ALA A 165 -17.59 10.70 -11.39
CA ALA A 165 -16.78 10.07 -12.42
C ALA A 165 -17.31 8.69 -12.81
N GLY A 166 -17.45 8.46 -14.12
CA GLY A 166 -17.96 7.19 -14.65
C GLY A 166 -19.47 6.98 -14.56
N ARG A 167 -20.24 7.96 -14.09
CA ARG A 167 -21.70 7.85 -14.01
C ARG A 167 -22.39 7.90 -15.37
N PHE A 168 -21.81 8.62 -16.33
CA PHE A 168 -22.40 8.84 -17.65
C PHE A 168 -21.57 8.14 -18.72
N LEU A 169 -22.26 7.71 -19.78
CA LEU A 169 -21.67 6.92 -20.87
C LEU A 169 -20.72 7.76 -21.72
N SER A 170 -19.63 7.13 -22.18
CA SER A 170 -18.81 7.59 -23.29
C SER A 170 -18.68 6.45 -24.30
N VAL A 171 -18.89 6.73 -25.57
CA VAL A 171 -18.80 5.73 -26.66
C VAL A 171 -17.54 6.01 -27.46
N LEU A 172 -16.61 5.05 -27.41
CA LEU A 172 -15.32 5.14 -28.09
C LEU A 172 -15.37 4.55 -29.48
N ASP A 173 -14.43 4.96 -30.34
CA ASP A 173 -14.15 4.31 -31.63
C ASP A 173 -15.37 4.26 -32.56
N VAL A 174 -16.12 5.36 -32.64
CA VAL A 174 -17.29 5.51 -33.52
C VAL A 174 -16.84 5.99 -34.90
N ASP A 175 -17.27 5.34 -35.97
CA ASP A 175 -17.03 5.84 -37.33
C ASP A 175 -17.93 7.05 -37.60
N ALA A 176 -17.35 8.23 -37.77
CA ALA A 176 -18.11 9.45 -38.09
C ALA A 176 -18.80 9.43 -39.46
N GLY A 177 -18.33 8.57 -40.36
CA GLY A 177 -18.94 8.33 -41.68
C GLY A 177 -20.16 7.40 -41.65
N ASP A 178 -20.29 6.55 -40.61
CA ASP A 178 -21.44 5.68 -40.40
C ASP A 178 -22.56 6.43 -39.67
N ALA A 179 -23.58 6.83 -40.45
CA ALA A 179 -24.70 7.60 -39.94
C ALA A 179 -25.52 6.86 -38.87
N ALA A 180 -25.59 5.53 -38.89
CA ALA A 180 -26.35 4.73 -37.93
C ALA A 180 -25.55 4.59 -36.62
N ALA A 181 -24.26 4.25 -36.71
CA ALA A 181 -23.36 4.14 -35.57
C ALA A 181 -23.24 5.48 -34.83
N LEU A 182 -23.07 6.58 -35.56
CA LEU A 182 -22.96 7.92 -34.99
C LEU A 182 -24.25 8.35 -34.29
N ARG A 183 -25.39 8.11 -34.88
CA ARG A 183 -26.71 8.43 -34.29
C ARG A 183 -26.93 7.62 -33.02
N GLY A 184 -26.64 6.31 -33.05
CA GLY A 184 -26.73 5.43 -31.89
C GLY A 184 -25.85 5.93 -30.75
N ALA A 185 -24.58 6.18 -31.02
CA ALA A 185 -23.62 6.63 -30.00
C ALA A 185 -24.03 7.98 -29.35
N ILE A 186 -24.49 8.95 -30.13
CA ILE A 186 -24.94 10.25 -29.57
C ILE A 186 -26.22 10.06 -28.73
N SER A 187 -27.19 9.25 -29.22
CA SER A 187 -28.42 8.96 -28.48
C SER A 187 -28.13 8.23 -27.17
N ASP A 188 -27.28 7.18 -27.19
CA ASP A 188 -26.93 6.40 -26.02
C ASP A 188 -26.31 7.28 -24.89
N VAL A 189 -25.44 8.24 -25.27
CA VAL A 189 -24.86 9.18 -24.29
C VAL A 189 -25.94 10.11 -23.74
N PHE A 190 -26.84 10.69 -24.57
CA PHE A 190 -27.94 11.50 -24.07
C PHE A 190 -28.90 10.71 -23.18
N ASP A 191 -29.20 9.47 -23.55
CA ASP A 191 -30.10 8.60 -22.77
C ASP A 191 -29.51 8.28 -21.39
N SER A 192 -28.17 8.23 -21.28
CA SER A 192 -27.48 8.03 -19.98
C SER A 192 -27.73 9.16 -18.97
N TYR A 193 -28.16 10.35 -19.41
CA TYR A 193 -28.48 11.47 -18.51
C TYR A 193 -29.86 11.34 -17.85
N GLY A 194 -30.77 10.55 -18.44
CA GLY A 194 -32.13 10.38 -17.92
C GLY A 194 -32.98 11.65 -18.09
N PRO A 195 -33.92 11.90 -17.17
CA PRO A 195 -34.80 13.06 -17.23
C PRO A 195 -34.02 14.36 -17.07
N GLY A 196 -33.78 15.10 -18.14
CA GLY A 196 -32.99 16.33 -18.17
C GLY A 196 -32.00 16.41 -19.32
N ALA A 197 -31.88 15.36 -20.10
CA ALA A 197 -30.98 15.24 -21.26
C ALA A 197 -31.02 16.44 -22.22
N ALA A 198 -32.20 17.06 -22.40
CA ALA A 198 -32.40 18.23 -23.28
C ALA A 198 -31.57 19.46 -22.86
N ALA A 199 -31.29 19.64 -21.55
CA ALA A 199 -30.51 20.76 -21.04
C ALA A 199 -28.99 20.51 -21.07
N GLU A 200 -28.58 19.26 -21.28
CA GLU A 200 -27.20 18.82 -21.21
C GLU A 200 -26.51 18.80 -22.59
N LYS A 201 -25.21 18.48 -22.57
CA LYS A 201 -24.38 18.49 -23.78
C LYS A 201 -23.67 17.15 -23.94
N VAL A 202 -23.42 16.83 -25.21
CA VAL A 202 -22.50 15.78 -25.63
C VAL A 202 -21.44 16.44 -26.51
N PHE A 203 -20.22 15.94 -26.49
CA PHE A 203 -19.22 16.43 -27.42
C PHE A 203 -18.46 15.28 -28.10
N LEU A 204 -17.99 15.56 -29.28
CA LEU A 204 -17.25 14.63 -30.12
C LEU A 204 -15.84 15.14 -30.31
N GLN A 205 -14.88 14.20 -30.28
CA GLN A 205 -13.46 14.46 -30.55
C GLN A 205 -12.89 13.34 -31.42
N SER A 206 -11.81 13.62 -32.18
CA SER A 206 -11.09 12.56 -32.91
C SER A 206 -10.59 11.51 -31.91
N TYR A 207 -10.75 10.23 -32.27
CA TYR A 207 -10.25 9.10 -31.44
C TYR A 207 -8.75 8.99 -31.58
N VAL A 208 -8.04 9.11 -30.45
CA VAL A 208 -6.58 9.04 -30.41
C VAL A 208 -6.18 7.58 -30.32
N TYR A 209 -5.56 7.07 -31.39
CA TYR A 209 -5.10 5.68 -31.49
C TYR A 209 -3.98 5.57 -32.54
N PRO A 210 -2.93 4.73 -32.35
CA PRO A 210 -2.64 3.97 -31.11
C PRO A 210 -2.05 4.86 -30.01
N VAL A 211 -2.31 4.49 -28.76
CA VAL A 211 -1.71 5.14 -27.58
C VAL A 211 -0.64 4.24 -26.97
N SER A 212 0.47 4.82 -26.52
CA SER A 212 1.54 4.10 -25.83
C SER A 212 1.32 4.03 -24.31
N GLU A 213 0.61 5.02 -23.75
CA GLU A 213 0.25 5.11 -22.34
C GLU A 213 -1.00 5.97 -22.22
N SER A 214 -1.93 5.61 -21.36
CA SER A 214 -3.07 6.44 -21.02
C SER A 214 -3.31 6.42 -19.51
N GLY A 215 -3.91 7.48 -18.98
CA GLY A 215 -4.09 7.50 -17.53
C GLY A 215 -4.69 8.78 -16.97
N VAL A 216 -4.55 8.86 -15.65
CA VAL A 216 -4.96 9.99 -14.83
C VAL A 216 -3.76 10.50 -14.04
N LEU A 217 -3.52 11.81 -14.11
CA LEU A 217 -2.55 12.52 -13.28
C LEU A 217 -3.32 13.37 -12.26
N MET A 218 -3.11 13.09 -10.99
CA MET A 218 -3.59 13.93 -9.90
C MET A 218 -2.46 14.83 -9.40
N ALA A 219 -2.70 16.15 -9.35
CA ALA A 219 -1.68 17.13 -8.97
C ALA A 219 -1.44 17.21 -7.46
N ARG A 220 -2.26 16.55 -6.68
CA ARG A 220 -2.12 16.31 -5.24
C ARG A 220 -2.55 14.90 -4.93
N HIS A 221 -2.10 14.35 -3.81
CA HIS A 221 -2.60 13.06 -3.35
C HIS A 221 -4.13 13.13 -3.14
N PRO A 222 -4.94 12.26 -3.77
CA PRO A 222 -6.39 12.46 -3.86
C PRO A 222 -7.13 12.45 -2.52
N GLU A 223 -6.58 11.77 -1.52
CA GLU A 223 -7.22 11.67 -0.21
C GLU A 223 -6.66 12.64 0.82
N THR A 224 -5.33 12.79 0.84
CA THR A 224 -4.65 13.58 1.87
C THR A 224 -4.31 14.98 1.42
N LEU A 225 -4.40 15.29 0.12
CA LEU A 225 -3.93 16.52 -0.53
C LEU A 225 -2.43 16.82 -0.33
N ALA A 226 -1.66 15.82 0.13
CA ALA A 226 -0.21 15.93 0.27
C ALA A 226 0.46 16.24 -1.09
N SER A 227 1.62 16.87 -1.04
CA SER A 227 2.35 17.35 -2.22
C SER A 227 2.97 16.21 -3.05
N TYR A 228 2.13 15.42 -3.67
CA TYR A 228 2.48 14.36 -4.62
C TYR A 228 1.76 14.53 -5.95
N TRP A 229 2.49 14.32 -7.04
CA TRP A 229 1.92 13.94 -8.32
C TRP A 229 1.61 12.45 -8.26
N VAL A 230 0.35 12.08 -8.43
CA VAL A 230 -0.08 10.68 -8.48
C VAL A 230 -0.50 10.36 -9.90
N VAL A 231 0.20 9.43 -10.55
CA VAL A 231 -0.06 9.02 -11.94
C VAL A 231 -0.54 7.58 -11.92
N ALA A 232 -1.80 7.38 -12.24
CA ALA A 232 -2.35 6.05 -12.51
C ALA A 232 -2.38 5.83 -14.03
N SER A 233 -1.64 4.87 -14.56
CA SER A 233 -1.53 4.67 -16.01
C SER A 233 -1.64 3.22 -16.45
N ASP A 234 -2.08 3.05 -17.69
CA ASP A 234 -2.11 1.81 -18.46
C ASP A 234 -1.14 1.93 -19.64
N VAL A 235 -0.13 1.07 -19.65
CA VAL A 235 0.89 0.97 -20.70
C VAL A 235 0.74 -0.28 -21.57
N HIS A 236 -0.32 -1.08 -21.35
CA HIS A 236 -0.45 -2.41 -21.95
C HIS A 236 -1.62 -2.54 -22.92
N SER A 237 -2.78 -1.95 -22.61
CA SER A 237 -4.00 -2.18 -23.40
C SER A 237 -4.05 -1.39 -24.70
N GLY A 238 -3.30 -0.29 -24.82
CA GLY A 238 -3.37 0.65 -25.94
C GLY A 238 -4.69 1.42 -26.02
N ARG A 239 -5.54 1.37 -24.98
CA ARG A 239 -6.87 2.02 -24.90
C ARG A 239 -6.84 3.20 -23.93
N THR A 240 -7.76 4.11 -24.07
CA THR A 240 -7.84 5.35 -23.28
C THR A 240 -8.84 5.32 -22.14
N ASP A 241 -9.66 4.25 -22.03
CA ASP A 241 -10.81 4.16 -21.11
C ASP A 241 -10.62 3.21 -19.94
N GLN A 242 -9.57 2.39 -19.93
CA GLN A 242 -9.41 1.30 -18.97
C GLN A 242 -9.30 1.76 -17.51
N ILE A 243 -8.65 2.90 -17.27
CA ILE A 243 -8.47 3.45 -15.91
C ILE A 243 -9.72 4.20 -15.47
N THR A 244 -10.27 5.04 -16.35
CA THR A 244 -11.44 5.88 -16.03
C THR A 244 -12.72 5.08 -15.87
N SER A 245 -12.85 3.95 -16.55
CA SER A 245 -13.96 3.00 -16.38
C SER A 245 -13.78 2.04 -15.21
N GLY A 246 -12.60 2.00 -14.60
CA GLY A 246 -12.27 1.01 -13.56
C GLY A 246 -12.13 -0.43 -14.10
N ALA A 247 -12.08 -0.62 -15.42
CA ALA A 247 -11.99 -1.94 -16.05
C ALA A 247 -10.59 -2.56 -15.95
N LEU A 248 -9.56 -1.74 -15.71
CA LEU A 248 -8.20 -2.24 -15.51
C LEU A 248 -8.06 -2.83 -14.10
N GLU A 249 -7.86 -4.13 -14.02
CA GLU A 249 -7.70 -4.83 -12.75
C GLU A 249 -6.46 -4.35 -11.95
N LYS A 250 -5.42 -3.87 -12.65
CA LYS A 250 -4.15 -3.45 -12.03
C LYS A 250 -3.53 -2.24 -12.74
N PRO A 251 -3.97 -1.01 -12.46
CA PRO A 251 -3.26 0.17 -12.95
C PRO A 251 -1.88 0.27 -12.28
N SER A 252 -0.89 0.71 -13.04
CA SER A 252 0.37 1.14 -12.47
C SER A 252 0.17 2.51 -11.83
N SER A 253 0.47 2.65 -10.55
CA SER A 253 0.37 3.93 -9.83
C SER A 253 1.75 4.45 -9.47
N ALA A 254 2.11 5.62 -9.97
CA ALA A 254 3.35 6.30 -9.60
C ALA A 254 3.05 7.44 -8.62
N TYR A 255 3.81 7.48 -7.52
CA TYR A 255 3.80 8.57 -6.55
C TYR A 255 5.09 9.35 -6.71
N VAL A 256 4.99 10.65 -7.00
CA VAL A 256 6.14 11.51 -7.26
C VAL A 256 6.03 12.74 -6.36
N GLU A 257 6.96 12.89 -5.44
CA GLU A 257 7.04 14.08 -4.58
C GLU A 257 7.27 15.34 -5.42
N HIS A 258 6.62 16.46 -5.07
CA HIS A 258 6.65 17.70 -5.87
C HIS A 258 8.06 18.28 -6.07
N GLY A 259 8.94 18.14 -5.07
CA GLY A 259 10.32 18.63 -5.10
C GLY A 259 11.31 17.71 -5.83
N VAL A 260 10.88 16.56 -6.37
CA VAL A 260 11.81 15.60 -7.00
C VAL A 260 12.53 16.25 -8.21
N PRO A 261 13.85 16.10 -8.31
CA PRO A 261 14.60 16.55 -9.48
C PRO A 261 14.13 15.85 -10.75
N LYS A 262 13.80 16.62 -11.80
CA LYS A 262 13.28 16.08 -13.07
C LYS A 262 14.18 14.99 -13.70
N GLY A 263 15.49 15.10 -13.53
CA GLY A 263 16.46 14.13 -14.05
C GLY A 263 16.40 12.73 -13.42
N LEU A 264 15.74 12.58 -12.28
CA LEU A 264 15.55 11.28 -11.63
C LEU A 264 14.35 10.50 -12.17
N LEU A 265 13.41 11.18 -12.85
CA LEU A 265 12.19 10.56 -13.34
C LEU A 265 12.39 9.86 -14.70
N PRO A 266 11.78 8.69 -14.92
CA PRO A 266 11.64 8.10 -16.25
C PRO A 266 11.01 9.07 -17.25
N ASP A 267 11.31 8.93 -18.53
CA ASP A 267 10.94 9.90 -19.57
C ASP A 267 9.42 10.12 -19.68
N SER A 268 8.62 9.05 -19.66
CA SER A 268 7.16 9.15 -19.71
C SER A 268 6.64 9.92 -18.49
N LEU A 269 7.03 9.50 -17.29
CA LEU A 269 6.59 10.11 -16.03
C LEU A 269 7.02 11.59 -15.92
N ARG A 270 8.26 11.89 -16.37
CA ARG A 270 8.77 13.28 -16.44
C ARG A 270 7.91 14.15 -17.34
N ARG A 271 7.50 13.62 -18.50
CA ARG A 271 6.62 14.34 -19.44
C ARG A 271 5.26 14.62 -18.80
N VAL A 272 4.62 13.59 -18.24
CA VAL A 272 3.32 13.70 -17.59
C VAL A 272 3.34 14.73 -16.44
N VAL A 273 4.31 14.63 -15.54
CA VAL A 273 4.49 15.57 -14.41
C VAL A 273 4.81 16.99 -14.89
N THR A 274 5.54 17.13 -16.00
CA THR A 274 5.85 18.47 -16.56
C THR A 274 4.57 19.14 -17.06
N VAL A 275 3.71 18.43 -17.78
CA VAL A 275 2.40 18.96 -18.22
C VAL A 275 1.53 19.33 -17.03
N GLY A 276 1.47 18.46 -16.01
CA GLY A 276 0.73 18.75 -14.77
C GLY A 276 1.18 20.05 -14.10
N ARG A 277 2.50 20.27 -13.99
CA ARG A 277 3.07 21.51 -13.43
C ARG A 277 2.66 22.75 -14.23
N GLU A 278 2.68 22.67 -15.56
CA GLU A 278 2.27 23.79 -16.40
C GLU A 278 0.76 24.06 -16.28
N LEU A 279 -0.08 23.04 -16.19
CA LEU A 279 -1.52 23.19 -15.99
C LEU A 279 -1.83 23.80 -14.61
N VAL A 280 -1.22 23.32 -13.53
CA VAL A 280 -1.35 23.88 -12.17
C VAL A 280 -0.94 25.34 -12.16
N LYS A 281 0.20 25.66 -12.77
CA LYS A 281 0.69 27.06 -12.86
C LYS A 281 -0.25 27.95 -13.68
N LEU A 282 -0.77 27.44 -14.80
CA LEU A 282 -1.67 28.17 -15.68
C LEU A 282 -3.02 28.45 -15.02
N ILE A 283 -3.63 27.43 -14.43
CA ILE A 283 -4.97 27.48 -13.86
C ILE A 283 -4.96 28.12 -12.46
N GLY A 284 -3.83 28.02 -11.75
CA GLY A 284 -3.69 28.51 -10.40
C GLY A 284 -4.43 27.69 -9.34
N VAL A 285 -4.76 26.43 -9.66
CA VAL A 285 -5.40 25.47 -8.76
C VAL A 285 -4.40 24.34 -8.51
N GLU A 286 -4.06 24.10 -7.26
CA GLU A 286 -3.02 23.11 -6.90
C GLU A 286 -3.51 21.66 -6.98
N ALA A 287 -4.79 21.41 -6.74
CA ALA A 287 -5.38 20.09 -6.73
C ALA A 287 -6.20 19.85 -8.01
N LEU A 288 -5.55 19.34 -9.05
CA LEU A 288 -6.16 19.02 -10.36
C LEU A 288 -6.14 17.52 -10.59
N ASP A 289 -7.20 17.03 -11.20
CA ASP A 289 -7.38 15.69 -11.78
C ASP A 289 -7.35 15.83 -13.31
N ILE A 290 -6.43 15.14 -13.98
CA ILE A 290 -6.07 15.35 -15.39
C ILE A 290 -6.08 13.99 -16.10
N GLU A 291 -7.00 13.80 -17.05
CA GLU A 291 -7.02 12.62 -17.93
C GLU A 291 -6.14 12.84 -19.16
N PHE A 292 -5.29 11.87 -19.48
CA PHE A 292 -4.31 12.00 -20.57
C PHE A 292 -4.08 10.71 -21.36
N ALA A 293 -3.47 10.87 -22.54
CA ALA A 293 -2.76 9.78 -23.22
C ALA A 293 -1.46 10.28 -23.87
N LEU A 294 -0.51 9.37 -24.03
CA LEU A 294 0.71 9.57 -24.83
C LEU A 294 0.54 8.83 -26.16
N ALA A 295 0.60 9.55 -27.27
CA ALA A 295 0.50 9.00 -28.61
C ALA A 295 1.42 9.73 -29.59
N GLY A 296 2.19 8.99 -30.40
CA GLY A 296 3.10 9.56 -31.39
C GLY A 296 4.16 10.51 -30.79
N GLY A 297 4.46 10.40 -29.51
CA GLY A 297 5.36 11.30 -28.79
C GLY A 297 4.71 12.57 -28.23
N ASP A 298 3.41 12.79 -28.45
CA ASP A 298 2.66 13.91 -27.93
C ASP A 298 1.85 13.53 -26.68
N PHE A 299 1.59 14.53 -25.81
CA PHE A 299 0.69 14.40 -24.67
C PHE A 299 -0.69 14.90 -25.09
N HIS A 300 -1.68 14.01 -25.13
CA HIS A 300 -3.07 14.33 -25.42
C HIS A 300 -3.84 14.54 -24.12
N LEU A 301 -4.51 15.67 -23.99
CA LEU A 301 -5.28 16.06 -22.82
C LEU A 301 -6.78 15.80 -23.08
N PHE A 302 -7.41 15.01 -22.21
CA PHE A 302 -8.81 14.59 -22.36
C PHE A 302 -9.77 15.20 -21.34
N GLN A 303 -9.26 15.57 -20.16
CA GLN A 303 -10.04 16.23 -19.11
C GLN A 303 -9.12 16.94 -18.13
N VAL A 304 -9.56 18.05 -17.58
CA VAL A 304 -8.96 18.72 -16.40
C VAL A 304 -10.10 19.17 -15.50
N ARG A 305 -10.03 18.78 -14.22
CA ARG A 305 -10.99 19.21 -13.22
C ARG A 305 -10.30 19.33 -11.86
N PRO A 306 -10.89 20.06 -10.90
CA PRO A 306 -10.40 20.06 -9.54
C PRO A 306 -10.62 18.70 -8.88
N ILE A 307 -9.69 18.31 -7.99
CA ILE A 307 -9.91 17.16 -7.11
C ILE A 307 -11.01 17.55 -6.12
N ALA A 308 -12.08 16.73 -6.06
CA ALA A 308 -13.14 16.91 -5.07
C ALA A 308 -12.54 16.83 -3.65
N LYS A 309 -13.05 17.67 -2.74
CA LYS A 309 -12.50 17.94 -1.40
C LYS A 309 -11.88 16.74 -0.69
N GLY A 310 -10.56 16.75 -0.51
CA GLY A 310 -9.90 16.04 0.58
C GLY A 310 -10.01 16.82 1.90
N ALA A 311 -9.66 16.19 3.02
CA ALA A 311 -9.55 16.87 4.30
C ALA A 311 -8.51 17.98 4.22
N SER A 312 -8.76 19.13 4.86
CA SER A 312 -7.76 20.20 4.95
C SER A 312 -6.54 19.68 5.72
N LEU A 313 -5.35 19.91 5.19
CA LEU A 313 -4.12 19.54 5.85
C LEU A 313 -3.95 20.30 7.17
N PRO A 314 -3.54 19.64 8.27
CA PRO A 314 -3.17 20.36 9.49
C PRO A 314 -2.04 21.36 9.22
N GLU A 315 -2.10 22.52 9.85
CA GLU A 315 -1.09 23.57 9.69
C GLU A 315 0.32 23.03 10.00
N GLY A 316 1.30 23.37 9.17
CA GLY A 316 2.69 22.95 9.33
C GLY A 316 3.00 21.50 8.96
N SER A 317 2.00 20.64 8.72
CA SER A 317 2.22 19.20 8.45
C SER A 317 3.01 18.96 7.15
N GLU A 318 2.80 19.77 6.09
CA GLU A 318 3.58 19.68 4.84
C GLU A 318 5.06 20.04 5.03
N VAL A 319 5.36 21.05 5.84
CA VAL A 319 6.75 21.43 6.14
C VAL A 319 7.44 20.30 6.91
N ARG A 320 6.74 19.72 7.90
CA ARG A 320 7.25 18.58 8.67
C ARG A 320 7.43 17.34 7.78
N ARG A 321 6.48 17.05 6.88
CA ARG A 321 6.56 15.98 5.87
C ARG A 321 7.82 16.12 5.01
N ALA A 322 8.05 17.30 4.42
CA ALA A 322 9.21 17.55 3.58
C ALA A 322 10.54 17.37 4.34
N ARG A 323 10.59 17.81 5.60
CA ARG A 323 11.73 17.62 6.48
C ARG A 323 11.99 16.12 6.75
N LEU A 324 10.96 15.34 7.09
CA LEU A 324 11.07 13.91 7.33
C LEU A 324 11.61 13.15 6.10
N LEU A 325 11.15 13.51 4.91
CA LEU A 325 11.67 12.93 3.66
C LEU A 325 13.15 13.28 3.42
N ALA A 326 13.56 14.52 3.69
CA ALA A 326 14.96 14.93 3.55
C ALA A 326 15.87 14.21 4.54
N GLU A 327 15.43 14.05 5.80
CA GLU A 327 16.12 13.29 6.83
C GLU A 327 16.22 11.79 6.42
N ALA A 328 15.14 11.20 5.90
CA ALA A 328 15.12 9.82 5.41
C ALA A 328 16.10 9.63 4.23
N CYS A 329 16.14 10.55 3.27
CA CYS A 329 17.11 10.52 2.17
C CYS A 329 18.56 10.54 2.67
N THR A 330 18.85 11.41 3.64
CA THR A 330 20.19 11.51 4.27
C THR A 330 20.55 10.21 5.01
N ALA A 331 19.61 9.67 5.80
CA ALA A 331 19.78 8.42 6.52
C ALA A 331 20.02 7.24 5.56
N HIS A 332 19.23 7.14 4.49
CA HIS A 332 19.39 6.09 3.49
C HIS A 332 20.76 6.20 2.78
N GLN A 333 21.19 7.40 2.38
CA GLN A 333 22.50 7.61 1.77
C GLN A 333 23.66 7.19 2.68
N ALA A 334 23.55 7.44 3.99
CA ALA A 334 24.55 7.03 4.98
C ALA A 334 24.66 5.49 5.14
N LEU A 335 23.63 4.75 4.69
CA LEU A 335 23.56 3.29 4.78
C LEU A 335 23.88 2.57 3.45
N LEU A 336 24.20 3.30 2.37
CA LEU A 336 24.54 2.70 1.07
C LEU A 336 25.75 1.75 1.16
N ARG A 337 26.72 2.08 1.99
CA ARG A 337 27.89 1.22 2.22
C ARG A 337 27.67 0.31 3.44
N PRO A 338 28.10 -0.95 3.37
CA PRO A 338 28.03 -1.83 4.52
C PRO A 338 28.90 -1.29 5.67
N LYS A 339 28.49 -1.53 6.91
CA LYS A 339 29.22 -1.11 8.12
C LYS A 339 29.42 -2.29 9.06
N GLY A 340 30.60 -2.32 9.71
CA GLY A 340 30.90 -3.33 10.72
C GLY A 340 30.98 -4.75 10.13
N THR A 341 30.24 -5.67 10.70
CA THR A 341 30.18 -7.09 10.32
C THR A 341 29.24 -7.39 9.16
N VAL A 342 28.45 -6.42 8.71
CA VAL A 342 27.51 -6.57 7.57
C VAL A 342 28.30 -6.49 6.27
N ILE A 343 28.08 -7.44 5.38
CA ILE A 343 28.71 -7.53 4.04
C ILE A 343 27.65 -7.58 2.96
N GLY A 344 28.08 -7.45 1.70
CA GLY A 344 27.21 -7.44 0.51
C GLY A 344 26.99 -6.05 -0.05
N GLU A 345 26.92 -5.97 -1.37
CA GLU A 345 26.77 -4.71 -2.11
C GLU A 345 25.29 -4.33 -2.27
N GLY A 346 25.01 -3.05 -2.06
CA GLY A 346 23.68 -2.47 -2.24
C GLY A 346 22.75 -2.77 -1.04
N PRO A 347 22.17 -1.74 -0.42
CA PRO A 347 21.14 -1.94 0.59
C PRO A 347 19.79 -2.22 -0.07
N VAL A 348 19.03 -3.12 0.52
CA VAL A 348 17.60 -3.31 0.26
C VAL A 348 16.87 -3.24 1.58
N TYR A 349 15.79 -2.48 1.62
CA TYR A 349 14.91 -2.38 2.79
C TYR A 349 13.51 -2.81 2.39
N SER A 350 12.84 -3.58 3.26
CA SER A 350 11.53 -4.16 2.98
C SER A 350 10.62 -4.09 4.20
N THR A 351 9.34 -3.89 3.96
CA THR A 351 8.32 -3.86 5.04
C THR A 351 7.90 -5.26 5.50
N MET A 352 8.15 -6.30 4.69
CA MET A 352 7.61 -7.65 4.90
C MET A 352 8.67 -8.75 5.12
N THR A 353 9.92 -8.46 4.84
CA THR A 353 11.01 -9.44 5.01
C THR A 353 11.28 -9.68 6.49
N ASP A 354 11.54 -10.91 6.87
CA ASP A 354 11.99 -11.34 8.22
C ASP A 354 11.29 -10.57 9.37
N TRP A 355 10.69 -11.25 10.33
CA TRP A 355 9.94 -10.61 11.42
C TRP A 355 8.76 -9.68 11.02
N ASN A 356 8.57 -9.42 9.76
CA ASN A 356 7.39 -8.82 9.13
C ASN A 356 6.79 -7.62 9.92
N PRO A 357 7.49 -6.48 10.02
CA PRO A 357 7.00 -5.34 10.81
C PRO A 357 5.67 -4.79 10.30
N ALA A 358 5.41 -4.80 8.99
CA ALA A 358 4.16 -4.28 8.45
C ALA A 358 2.93 -5.05 8.97
N GLU A 359 3.05 -6.37 9.18
CA GLU A 359 2.00 -7.20 9.75
C GLU A 359 1.92 -7.03 11.28
N MET A 360 3.08 -6.99 11.97
CA MET A 360 3.13 -7.03 13.43
C MET A 360 2.81 -5.69 14.09
N ILE A 361 3.33 -4.59 13.56
CA ILE A 361 3.18 -3.25 14.15
C ILE A 361 2.64 -2.21 13.18
N GLY A 362 2.46 -2.59 11.89
CA GLY A 362 2.03 -1.69 10.81
C GLY A 362 3.21 -0.97 10.14
N ARG A 363 2.97 -0.45 8.95
CA ARG A 363 3.98 0.29 8.16
C ARG A 363 4.41 1.60 8.84
N ARG A 364 3.48 2.25 9.54
CA ARG A 364 3.63 3.53 10.25
C ARG A 364 3.33 3.30 11.75
N PRO A 365 4.17 2.53 12.45
CA PRO A 365 3.90 2.17 13.84
C PRO A 365 3.95 3.39 14.74
N LEU A 366 3.02 3.45 15.70
CA LEU A 366 3.08 4.44 16.75
C LEU A 366 4.24 4.15 17.72
N PRO A 367 4.77 5.16 18.42
CA PRO A 367 5.99 5.06 19.23
C PRO A 367 6.02 3.89 20.22
N LEU A 368 4.92 3.63 20.94
CA LEU A 368 4.88 2.54 21.92
C LEU A 368 5.03 1.17 21.26
N ALA A 369 4.25 0.89 20.23
CA ALA A 369 4.32 -0.39 19.52
C ALA A 369 5.69 -0.60 18.88
N ARG A 370 6.28 0.45 18.31
CA ARG A 370 7.60 0.42 17.71
C ARG A 370 8.70 0.12 18.71
N THR A 371 8.72 0.80 19.87
CA THR A 371 9.77 0.61 20.89
C THR A 371 9.61 -0.70 21.64
N LEU A 372 8.39 -1.18 21.87
CA LEU A 372 8.14 -2.52 22.40
C LEU A 372 8.61 -3.61 21.43
N TYR A 373 8.30 -3.48 20.14
CA TYR A 373 8.72 -4.46 19.14
C TYR A 373 10.24 -4.43 18.94
N GLY A 374 10.85 -3.25 18.93
CA GLY A 374 12.29 -3.06 18.90
C GLY A 374 12.97 -3.77 20.06
N GLY A 375 12.62 -3.40 21.29
CA GLY A 375 13.25 -3.91 22.51
C GLY A 375 13.04 -5.40 22.74
N LEU A 376 11.92 -5.97 22.30
CA LEU A 376 11.63 -7.40 22.45
C LEU A 376 12.19 -8.26 21.31
N ILE A 377 12.29 -7.75 20.07
CA ILE A 377 12.61 -8.55 18.88
C ILE A 377 13.80 -7.96 18.11
N THR A 378 13.62 -6.76 17.48
CA THR A 378 14.43 -6.35 16.33
C THR A 378 15.72 -5.64 16.70
N ASP A 379 15.91 -5.19 17.94
CA ASP A 379 17.15 -4.53 18.37
C ASP A 379 18.22 -5.53 18.78
N ARG A 380 17.83 -6.67 19.39
CA ARG A 380 18.76 -7.63 19.95
C ARG A 380 18.38 -9.09 19.75
N THR A 381 17.18 -9.49 20.08
CA THR A 381 16.72 -10.90 20.13
C THR A 381 16.94 -11.63 18.80
N TRP A 382 16.66 -10.98 17.67
CA TRP A 382 16.86 -11.55 16.35
C TRP A 382 18.31 -11.96 16.08
N ALA A 383 19.26 -11.11 16.44
CA ALA A 383 20.69 -11.36 16.22
C ALA A 383 21.26 -12.34 17.29
N GLU A 384 20.82 -12.24 18.55
CA GLU A 384 21.18 -13.20 19.62
C GLU A 384 20.71 -14.61 19.24
N GLN A 385 19.50 -14.75 18.76
CA GLN A 385 18.96 -16.03 18.28
C GLN A 385 19.75 -16.57 17.09
N ARG A 386 20.04 -15.76 16.07
CA ARG A 386 20.79 -16.18 14.88
C ARG A 386 22.19 -16.65 15.26
N ALA A 387 22.91 -15.88 16.07
CA ALA A 387 24.24 -16.26 16.54
C ALA A 387 24.20 -17.54 17.38
N GLY A 388 23.24 -17.68 18.31
CA GLY A 388 23.05 -18.89 19.11
C GLY A 388 22.68 -20.12 18.30
N TYR A 389 22.00 -19.94 17.15
CA TYR A 389 21.64 -21.03 16.24
C TYR A 389 22.85 -21.52 15.41
N GLY A 390 23.93 -20.69 15.30
CA GLY A 390 25.15 -20.99 14.57
C GLY A 390 25.32 -20.24 13.25
N TYR A 391 24.50 -19.22 13.00
CA TYR A 391 24.69 -18.28 11.91
C TYR A 391 25.69 -17.16 12.27
N ARG A 392 26.01 -16.30 11.30
CA ARG A 392 26.92 -15.16 11.52
C ARG A 392 26.44 -14.27 12.67
N ASP A 393 27.39 -13.77 13.44
CA ASP A 393 27.12 -12.90 14.58
C ASP A 393 26.87 -11.45 14.11
N LEU A 394 25.65 -10.99 14.27
CA LEU A 394 25.21 -9.63 13.97
C LEU A 394 24.73 -8.88 15.21
N ARG A 395 25.09 -9.33 16.41
CA ARG A 395 24.75 -8.62 17.64
C ARG A 395 25.26 -7.18 17.60
N GLY A 396 24.41 -6.23 17.98
CA GLY A 396 24.67 -4.80 17.87
C GLY A 396 24.28 -4.17 16.52
N VAL A 397 23.83 -4.95 15.53
CA VAL A 397 23.24 -4.43 14.29
C VAL A 397 21.72 -4.36 14.47
N PRO A 398 21.09 -3.19 14.36
CA PRO A 398 19.63 -3.09 14.38
C PRO A 398 19.05 -3.63 13.08
N LEU A 399 18.05 -4.51 13.19
CA LEU A 399 17.36 -5.07 12.02
C LEU A 399 16.36 -4.06 11.42
N LEU A 400 15.66 -3.35 12.31
CA LEU A 400 14.64 -2.40 11.90
C LEU A 400 15.24 -1.02 11.63
N ARG A 401 14.86 -0.41 10.52
CA ARG A 401 15.21 0.96 10.13
C ARG A 401 13.95 1.79 10.02
N ASP A 402 14.09 3.06 10.36
CA ASP A 402 13.05 4.05 10.15
C ASP A 402 13.38 4.96 8.99
N PHE A 403 12.47 5.09 8.04
CA PHE A 403 12.53 6.10 6.99
C PHE A 403 11.24 6.91 7.02
N ALA A 404 11.34 8.14 7.47
CA ALA A 404 10.21 9.07 7.57
C ALA A 404 9.01 8.48 8.33
N GLY A 405 9.25 7.82 9.46
CA GLY A 405 8.22 7.19 10.31
C GLY A 405 7.72 5.83 9.80
N HIS A 406 8.30 5.29 8.72
CA HIS A 406 7.96 3.97 8.19
C HIS A 406 8.99 2.94 8.64
N ALA A 407 8.49 1.78 9.09
CA ALA A 407 9.32 0.69 9.58
C ALA A 407 9.75 -0.24 8.44
N TYR A 408 11.07 -0.40 8.26
CA TYR A 408 11.68 -1.28 7.26
C TYR A 408 12.68 -2.23 7.89
N VAL A 409 12.71 -3.46 7.42
CA VAL A 409 13.78 -4.42 7.69
C VAL A 409 14.98 -4.12 6.81
N ASP A 410 16.18 -4.08 7.38
CA ASP A 410 17.43 -4.10 6.65
C ASP A 410 17.66 -5.51 6.09
N VAL A 411 17.25 -5.74 4.82
CA VAL A 411 17.32 -7.06 4.17
C VAL A 411 18.76 -7.53 4.04
N ARG A 412 19.71 -6.61 3.85
CA ARG A 412 21.12 -6.95 3.81
C ARG A 412 21.57 -7.54 5.16
N ALA A 413 21.20 -6.93 6.28
CA ALA A 413 21.47 -7.46 7.61
C ALA A 413 20.76 -8.81 7.82
N SER A 414 19.49 -8.94 7.43
CA SER A 414 18.74 -10.20 7.48
C SER A 414 19.44 -11.32 6.71
N LEU A 415 19.82 -11.09 5.44
CA LEU A 415 20.52 -12.10 4.62
C LEU A 415 21.86 -12.52 5.22
N ASN A 416 22.64 -11.56 5.75
CA ASN A 416 23.86 -11.88 6.51
C ASN A 416 23.57 -12.85 7.66
N SER A 417 22.43 -12.70 8.33
CA SER A 417 22.06 -13.52 9.49
C SER A 417 21.65 -14.95 9.14
N PHE A 418 21.55 -15.28 7.88
CA PHE A 418 21.27 -16.65 7.43
C PHE A 418 22.51 -17.40 6.92
N ILE A 419 23.67 -16.75 6.87
CA ILE A 419 24.92 -17.40 6.48
C ILE A 419 25.49 -18.16 7.68
N PRO A 420 25.89 -19.43 7.55
CA PRO A 420 26.54 -20.17 8.62
C PRO A 420 27.81 -19.46 9.10
N ALA A 421 28.07 -19.41 10.40
CA ALA A 421 29.20 -18.70 10.98
C ALA A 421 30.57 -19.18 10.47
N VAL A 422 30.68 -20.44 10.06
CA VAL A 422 31.89 -21.08 9.52
C VAL A 422 32.15 -20.75 8.05
N THR A 423 31.22 -20.08 7.36
CA THR A 423 31.37 -19.75 5.93
C THR A 423 32.48 -18.70 5.73
N PRO A 424 33.45 -18.92 4.81
CA PRO A 424 34.49 -17.94 4.47
C PRO A 424 33.86 -16.59 4.03
N SER A 425 34.52 -15.49 4.36
CA SER A 425 33.96 -14.14 4.13
C SER A 425 33.72 -13.86 2.65
N HIS A 426 34.58 -14.28 1.73
CA HIS A 426 34.38 -14.08 0.30
C HIS A 426 33.17 -14.85 -0.25
N VAL A 427 32.97 -16.09 0.22
CA VAL A 427 31.77 -16.87 -0.11
C VAL A 427 30.54 -16.20 0.43
N ALA A 428 30.53 -15.78 1.69
CA ALA A 428 29.43 -15.08 2.31
C ALA A 428 29.08 -13.78 1.57
N GLU A 429 30.07 -13.01 1.11
CA GLU A 429 29.87 -11.78 0.34
C GLU A 429 29.27 -12.06 -1.05
N ALA A 430 29.74 -13.10 -1.74
CA ALA A 430 29.18 -13.54 -3.02
C ALA A 430 27.70 -13.95 -2.86
N LEU A 431 27.37 -14.71 -1.82
CA LEU A 431 26.02 -15.14 -1.52
C LEU A 431 25.09 -13.94 -1.27
N VAL A 432 25.45 -13.06 -0.33
CA VAL A 432 24.62 -11.92 0.06
C VAL A 432 24.43 -10.96 -1.10
N SER A 433 25.50 -10.63 -1.86
CA SER A 433 25.42 -9.73 -3.01
C SER A 433 24.50 -10.29 -4.10
N HIS A 434 24.62 -11.58 -4.41
CA HIS A 434 23.74 -12.25 -5.38
C HIS A 434 22.26 -12.25 -4.92
N GLN A 435 22.01 -12.53 -3.65
CA GLN A 435 20.66 -12.56 -3.07
C GLN A 435 20.01 -11.16 -3.09
N LEU A 436 20.79 -10.10 -2.77
CA LEU A 436 20.33 -8.72 -2.83
C LEU A 436 20.01 -8.29 -4.28
N ALA A 437 20.89 -8.62 -5.22
CA ALA A 437 20.66 -8.31 -6.64
C ALA A 437 19.38 -9.00 -7.15
N ARG A 438 19.22 -10.29 -6.84
CA ARG A 438 18.06 -11.07 -7.21
C ARG A 438 16.75 -10.51 -6.62
N LEU A 439 16.78 -10.06 -5.37
CA LEU A 439 15.62 -9.41 -4.77
C LEU A 439 15.33 -8.03 -5.36
N ALA A 440 16.38 -7.28 -5.74
CA ALA A 440 16.20 -5.99 -6.41
C ALA A 440 15.60 -6.13 -7.82
N GLU A 441 15.88 -7.25 -8.51
CA GLU A 441 15.28 -7.59 -9.81
C GLU A 441 13.88 -8.16 -9.69
N SER A 442 13.55 -8.83 -8.57
CA SER A 442 12.25 -9.46 -8.30
C SER A 442 11.69 -8.99 -6.95
N PRO A 443 11.30 -7.70 -6.84
CA PRO A 443 10.85 -7.09 -5.59
C PRO A 443 9.58 -7.74 -5.00
N GLU A 444 8.77 -8.41 -5.81
CA GLU A 444 7.59 -9.18 -5.38
C GLU A 444 7.94 -10.39 -4.50
N LEU A 445 9.21 -10.77 -4.39
CA LEU A 445 9.68 -11.85 -3.53
C LEU A 445 10.08 -11.38 -2.12
N HIS A 446 9.85 -10.13 -1.77
CA HIS A 446 10.31 -9.55 -0.50
C HIS A 446 9.66 -10.18 0.74
N ASP A 447 8.49 -10.79 0.62
CA ASP A 447 7.81 -11.56 1.66
C ASP A 447 8.21 -13.05 1.70
N LYS A 448 9.02 -13.50 0.73
CA LYS A 448 9.41 -14.91 0.52
C LYS A 448 10.93 -15.12 0.61
N VAL A 449 11.66 -14.16 1.13
CA VAL A 449 13.13 -14.15 1.12
C VAL A 449 13.72 -15.43 1.70
N GLU A 450 13.20 -15.97 2.79
CA GLU A 450 13.68 -17.19 3.45
C GLU A 450 13.40 -18.49 2.67
N PHE A 451 12.54 -18.46 1.66
CA PHE A 451 12.15 -19.64 0.89
C PHE A 451 12.54 -19.59 -0.58
N GLU A 452 12.59 -18.37 -1.15
CA GLU A 452 12.81 -18.19 -2.59
C GLU A 452 14.14 -17.50 -2.91
N ILE A 453 14.68 -16.69 -2.00
CA ILE A 453 15.91 -15.92 -2.23
C ILE A 453 17.12 -16.56 -1.55
N ALA A 454 16.99 -16.91 -0.26
CA ALA A 454 18.10 -17.42 0.55
C ALA A 454 17.97 -18.91 0.82
N ASP A 455 19.09 -19.65 0.73
CA ASP A 455 19.20 -21.01 1.22
C ASP A 455 19.65 -20.97 2.69
N THR A 456 18.73 -21.26 3.62
CA THR A 456 18.91 -20.99 5.05
C THR A 456 19.05 -22.24 5.91
N CYS A 457 18.85 -23.44 5.34
CA CYS A 457 18.87 -24.73 6.04
C CYS A 457 19.05 -25.88 5.05
N ALA A 458 19.21 -27.12 5.56
CA ALA A 458 19.17 -28.30 4.73
C ALA A 458 17.84 -28.45 4.02
N SER A 459 17.89 -28.92 2.78
CA SER A 459 16.72 -29.26 1.99
C SER A 459 17.08 -30.19 0.86
N LEU A 460 16.12 -30.93 0.35
CA LEU A 460 16.35 -31.81 -0.81
C LEU A 460 16.71 -30.96 -2.03
N GLY A 461 17.67 -31.37 -2.85
CA GLY A 461 18.15 -30.64 -4.01
C GLY A 461 18.98 -29.38 -3.68
N LEU A 462 19.43 -29.20 -2.42
CA LEU A 462 20.20 -28.02 -2.00
C LEU A 462 21.49 -27.81 -2.80
N ARG A 463 22.30 -28.89 -2.97
CA ARG A 463 23.60 -28.79 -3.65
C ARG A 463 23.46 -28.32 -5.11
N GLU A 464 22.46 -28.84 -5.81
CA GLU A 464 22.17 -28.47 -7.20
C GLU A 464 21.73 -27.00 -7.30
N ARG A 465 20.92 -26.54 -6.34
CA ARG A 465 20.52 -25.11 -6.29
C ARG A 465 21.69 -24.20 -6.00
N LEU A 466 22.53 -24.52 -5.02
CA LEU A 466 23.72 -23.73 -4.69
C LEU A 466 24.65 -23.63 -5.91
N ARG A 467 24.90 -24.74 -6.61
CA ARG A 467 25.73 -24.74 -7.82
C ARG A 467 25.10 -23.91 -8.97
N ARG A 468 23.78 -23.98 -9.13
CA ARG A 468 23.06 -23.20 -10.14
C ARG A 468 23.13 -21.70 -9.87
N HIS A 469 22.95 -21.28 -8.63
CA HIS A 469 22.89 -19.87 -8.28
C HIS A 469 24.28 -19.25 -8.12
N TYR A 470 25.23 -19.96 -7.56
CA TYR A 470 26.50 -19.40 -7.12
C TYR A 470 27.74 -20.02 -7.80
N GLY A 471 27.59 -21.09 -8.57
CA GLY A 471 28.73 -21.81 -9.20
C GLY A 471 29.54 -21.00 -10.21
N ALA A 472 29.05 -19.81 -10.62
CA ALA A 472 29.83 -18.87 -11.44
C ALA A 472 30.83 -18.03 -10.62
N SER A 473 30.64 -17.92 -9.30
CA SER A 473 31.40 -17.02 -8.39
C SER A 473 31.98 -17.71 -7.16
N VAL A 474 31.61 -18.97 -6.90
CA VAL A 474 32.05 -19.76 -5.73
C VAL A 474 32.41 -21.17 -6.18
N ASP A 475 33.54 -21.71 -5.68
CA ASP A 475 34.02 -23.03 -6.05
C ASP A 475 33.10 -24.16 -5.53
N ALA A 476 33.11 -25.30 -6.25
CA ALA A 476 32.25 -26.44 -5.94
C ALA A 476 32.51 -27.04 -4.54
N GLU A 477 33.77 -27.07 -4.10
CA GLU A 477 34.14 -27.55 -2.75
C GLU A 477 33.60 -26.63 -1.66
N GLU A 478 33.65 -25.30 -1.86
CA GLU A 478 33.11 -24.29 -0.94
C GLU A 478 31.58 -24.38 -0.86
N LEU A 479 30.91 -24.62 -2.00
CA LEU A 479 29.45 -24.84 -2.02
C LEU A 479 29.06 -26.15 -1.32
N ASP A 480 29.85 -27.20 -1.45
CA ASP A 480 29.63 -28.46 -0.72
C ASP A 480 29.87 -28.29 0.79
N ALA A 481 30.86 -27.49 1.18
CA ALA A 481 31.12 -27.13 2.58
C ALA A 481 29.95 -26.29 3.14
N LEU A 482 29.41 -25.33 2.39
CA LEU A 482 28.23 -24.55 2.73
C LEU A 482 27.00 -25.47 2.94
N ALA A 483 26.75 -26.41 2.02
CA ALA A 483 25.67 -27.37 2.16
C ALA A 483 25.80 -28.23 3.42
N ALA A 484 27.02 -28.63 3.77
CA ALA A 484 27.32 -29.37 5.01
C ALA A 484 27.05 -28.50 6.25
N ALA A 485 27.49 -27.25 6.25
CA ALA A 485 27.25 -26.30 7.35
C ALA A 485 25.74 -26.06 7.58
N LEU A 486 24.97 -25.86 6.50
CA LEU A 486 23.50 -25.71 6.58
C LEU A 486 22.81 -26.97 7.11
N ARG A 487 23.31 -28.16 6.78
CA ARG A 487 22.83 -29.41 7.34
C ARG A 487 23.09 -29.48 8.85
N ASP A 488 24.30 -29.15 9.28
CA ASP A 488 24.67 -29.19 10.69
C ASP A 488 23.86 -28.19 11.53
N LEU A 489 23.60 -26.99 10.99
CA LEU A 489 22.67 -26.01 11.58
C LEU A 489 21.26 -26.59 11.74
N THR A 490 20.77 -27.26 10.71
CA THR A 490 19.45 -27.92 10.75
C THR A 490 19.37 -28.94 11.90
N LEU A 491 20.34 -29.83 11.98
CA LEU A 491 20.39 -30.85 13.03
C LEU A 491 20.58 -30.25 14.43
N ASN A 492 21.34 -29.18 14.57
CA ASN A 492 21.51 -28.47 15.84
C ASN A 492 20.21 -27.87 16.33
N GLY A 493 19.47 -27.17 15.44
CA GLY A 493 18.18 -26.60 15.79
C GLY A 493 17.16 -27.64 16.25
N LEU A 494 17.13 -28.81 15.59
CA LEU A 494 16.26 -29.92 16.00
C LEU A 494 16.66 -30.48 17.39
N ARG A 495 17.95 -30.60 17.69
CA ARG A 495 18.43 -31.08 18.97
C ARG A 495 18.12 -30.12 20.11
N GLU A 496 18.18 -28.81 19.88
CA GLU A 496 17.91 -27.78 20.89
C GLU A 496 16.43 -27.51 21.14
N LEU A 497 15.54 -27.99 20.29
CA LEU A 497 14.11 -27.74 20.39
C LEU A 497 13.51 -27.99 21.79
N PRO A 498 13.83 -29.12 22.50
CA PRO A 498 13.32 -29.37 23.85
C PRO A 498 13.82 -28.34 24.88
N VAL A 499 15.03 -27.80 24.71
CA VAL A 499 15.61 -26.79 25.61
C VAL A 499 14.80 -25.50 25.54
N TRP A 500 14.47 -25.06 24.35
CA TRP A 500 13.68 -23.84 24.14
C TRP A 500 12.23 -23.97 24.58
N LEU A 501 11.64 -25.15 24.41
CA LEU A 501 10.30 -25.44 24.96
C LEU A 501 10.32 -25.40 26.50
N ALA A 502 11.36 -25.93 27.15
CA ALA A 502 11.50 -25.86 28.60
C ALA A 502 11.64 -24.41 29.12
N GLN A 503 12.29 -23.51 28.35
CA GLN A 503 12.37 -22.08 28.74
C GLN A 503 10.98 -21.40 28.66
N VAL A 504 10.18 -21.71 27.62
CA VAL A 504 8.80 -21.21 27.52
C VAL A 504 7.96 -21.69 28.71
N GLU A 505 8.10 -22.96 29.14
CA GLU A 505 7.40 -23.49 30.30
C GLU A 505 7.82 -22.77 31.59
N ARG A 506 9.10 -22.37 31.72
CA ARG A 506 9.57 -21.57 32.89
C ARG A 506 8.87 -20.21 32.93
N LEU A 507 8.67 -19.55 31.79
CA LEU A 507 7.90 -18.31 31.73
C LEU A 507 6.43 -18.53 32.10
N ARG A 508 5.82 -19.62 31.62
CA ARG A 508 4.43 -19.97 31.93
C ARG A 508 4.21 -20.26 33.41
N ALA A 509 5.12 -21.04 34.02
CA ALA A 509 5.01 -21.42 35.42
C ALA A 509 5.19 -20.23 36.37
N HIS A 510 5.97 -19.24 35.98
CA HIS A 510 6.26 -18.04 36.76
C HIS A 510 5.90 -16.79 35.95
N PRO A 511 4.59 -16.56 35.64
CA PRO A 511 4.19 -15.35 34.99
C PRO A 511 4.52 -14.17 35.89
N PHE A 512 5.17 -13.15 35.31
CA PHE A 512 5.48 -11.96 36.09
C PHE A 512 4.18 -11.27 36.48
N ALA A 513 3.94 -11.13 37.77
CA ALA A 513 3.07 -10.08 38.26
C ALA A 513 3.83 -8.76 38.01
N PRO A 514 3.38 -7.92 37.07
CA PRO A 514 4.05 -6.68 36.82
C PRO A 514 3.80 -5.75 38.00
N GLY A 515 4.81 -5.66 38.87
CA GLY A 515 4.93 -4.53 39.75
C GLY A 515 5.65 -3.44 39.00
N PHE A 516 4.96 -2.39 38.61
CA PHE A 516 5.55 -1.22 37.94
C PHE A 516 6.38 -0.34 38.90
N GLU A 517 6.61 -0.76 40.15
CA GLU A 517 7.41 -0.01 41.10
C GLU A 517 8.82 0.29 40.58
N ALA A 518 9.37 -0.55 39.70
CA ALA A 518 10.65 -0.37 39.03
C ALA A 518 10.52 -0.04 37.51
N GLY A 519 9.32 0.26 37.00
CA GLY A 519 9.08 0.51 35.61
C GLY A 519 8.94 -0.76 34.75
N PRO A 520 8.59 -0.62 33.45
CA PRO A 520 8.40 -1.73 32.50
C PRO A 520 9.71 -2.42 32.10
N GLY A 521 10.86 -1.72 32.14
CA GLY A 521 12.14 -2.20 31.65
C GLY A 521 12.60 -3.55 32.21
N PRO A 522 12.60 -3.79 33.51
CA PRO A 522 12.98 -5.08 34.11
C PRO A 522 12.08 -6.23 33.67
N VAL A 523 10.76 -5.99 33.55
CA VAL A 523 9.78 -6.99 33.09
C VAL A 523 10.04 -7.33 31.60
N LEU A 524 10.26 -6.33 30.77
CA LEU A 524 10.55 -6.51 29.36
C LEU A 524 11.91 -7.19 29.11
N ALA A 525 12.94 -6.87 29.91
CA ALA A 525 14.24 -7.54 29.84
C ALA A 525 14.11 -9.05 30.10
N ARG A 526 13.35 -9.43 31.11
CA ARG A 526 13.09 -10.83 31.41
C ARG A 526 12.16 -11.50 30.44
N LEU A 527 11.14 -10.77 29.93
CA LEU A 527 10.26 -11.25 28.85
C LEU A 527 11.08 -11.55 27.58
N ARG A 528 12.10 -10.75 27.30
CA ARG A 528 13.04 -11.03 26.21
C ARG A 528 13.81 -12.34 26.46
N GLU A 529 14.37 -12.53 27.62
CA GLU A 529 15.19 -13.70 27.98
C GLU A 529 14.41 -15.02 27.97
N LEU A 530 13.24 -15.06 28.62
CA LEU A 530 12.44 -16.28 28.79
C LEU A 530 11.27 -16.42 27.83
N GLY A 531 10.92 -15.37 27.09
CA GLY A 531 9.80 -15.35 26.15
C GLY A 531 10.22 -15.22 24.70
N THR A 532 10.67 -14.01 24.29
CA THR A 532 10.88 -13.76 22.86
C THR A 532 12.15 -14.41 22.31
N LEU A 533 13.22 -14.60 23.09
CA LEU A 533 14.40 -15.34 22.63
C LEU A 533 14.10 -16.84 22.43
N PRO A 534 13.48 -17.57 23.37
CA PRO A 534 13.01 -18.93 23.11
C PRO A 534 12.03 -19.01 21.95
N PHE A 535 11.06 -18.08 21.86
CA PHE A 535 10.15 -18.03 20.73
C PHE A 535 10.89 -17.87 19.40
N ALA A 536 11.91 -17.02 19.33
CA ALA A 536 12.69 -16.81 18.11
C ALA A 536 13.42 -18.10 17.67
N HIS A 537 13.97 -18.90 18.62
CA HIS A 537 14.56 -20.21 18.33
C HIS A 537 13.52 -21.22 17.84
N LEU A 538 12.37 -21.30 18.48
CA LEU A 538 11.25 -22.15 18.07
C LEU A 538 10.73 -21.76 16.70
N ALA A 539 10.57 -20.46 16.43
CA ALA A 539 10.15 -19.94 15.12
C ALA A 539 11.16 -20.33 14.03
N ARG A 540 12.46 -20.13 14.28
CA ARG A 540 13.50 -20.52 13.30
C ARG A 540 13.46 -22.01 13.01
N THR A 541 13.34 -22.86 14.03
CA THR A 541 13.26 -24.31 13.86
C THR A 541 11.99 -24.72 13.10
N ALA A 542 10.85 -24.05 13.35
CA ALA A 542 9.61 -24.26 12.60
C ALA A 542 9.77 -23.90 11.10
N PHE A 543 10.46 -22.80 10.78
CA PHE A 543 10.78 -22.43 9.40
C PHE A 543 11.69 -23.46 8.74
N VAL A 544 12.72 -23.95 9.43
CA VAL A 544 13.65 -24.98 8.94
C VAL A 544 12.92 -26.25 8.56
N VAL A 545 12.10 -26.80 9.45
CA VAL A 545 11.35 -28.05 9.16
C VAL A 545 10.29 -27.86 8.08
N THR A 546 9.70 -26.64 8.00
CA THR A 546 8.73 -26.30 6.95
C THR A 546 9.42 -26.17 5.59
N ALA A 547 10.61 -25.56 5.53
CA ALA A 547 11.40 -25.45 4.30
C ALA A 547 11.82 -26.84 3.79
N LEU A 548 12.22 -27.72 4.71
CA LEU A 548 12.54 -29.11 4.38
C LEU A 548 11.32 -29.85 3.83
N LEU A 549 10.15 -29.75 4.48
CA LEU A 549 8.90 -30.35 4.02
C LEU A 549 8.48 -29.79 2.64
N LYS A 550 8.60 -28.49 2.41
CA LYS A 550 8.36 -27.88 1.09
C LYS A 550 9.32 -28.41 0.02
N SER A 551 10.58 -28.70 0.39
CA SER A 551 11.52 -29.27 -0.56
C SER A 551 11.11 -30.66 -1.01
N PHE A 552 10.51 -31.46 -0.14
CA PHE A 552 9.99 -32.81 -0.51
C PHE A 552 8.85 -32.69 -1.53
N VAL A 553 8.01 -31.68 -1.43
CA VAL A 553 6.95 -31.43 -2.44
C VAL A 553 7.56 -30.97 -3.77
N ARG A 554 8.53 -30.05 -3.71
CA ARG A 554 9.19 -29.53 -4.91
C ARG A 554 9.92 -30.61 -5.70
N GLU A 555 10.56 -31.54 -5.01
CA GLU A 555 11.32 -32.63 -5.60
C GLU A 555 10.47 -33.92 -5.82
N GLY A 556 9.15 -33.85 -5.60
CA GLY A 556 8.21 -34.95 -5.91
C GLY A 556 8.22 -36.12 -4.94
N VAL A 557 8.81 -35.96 -3.74
CA VAL A 557 8.75 -36.98 -2.67
C VAL A 557 7.35 -37.04 -2.06
N LEU A 558 6.71 -35.86 -1.92
CA LEU A 558 5.33 -35.69 -1.48
C LEU A 558 4.52 -34.94 -2.53
N ASP A 559 3.24 -35.21 -2.60
CA ASP A 559 2.32 -34.30 -3.25
C ASP A 559 1.73 -33.25 -2.26
N SER A 560 1.03 -32.26 -2.80
CA SER A 560 0.44 -31.18 -1.99
C SER A 560 -0.69 -31.67 -1.07
N SER A 561 -1.33 -32.77 -1.35
CA SER A 561 -2.39 -33.37 -0.50
C SER A 561 -1.77 -34.09 0.68
N GLU A 562 -0.72 -34.84 0.45
CA GLU A 562 0.07 -35.53 1.47
C GLU A 562 0.73 -34.55 2.44
N GLN A 563 1.29 -33.47 1.90
CA GLN A 563 1.81 -32.36 2.75
C GLN A 563 0.73 -31.80 3.65
N ARG A 564 -0.46 -31.54 3.12
CA ARG A 564 -1.59 -31.04 3.93
C ARG A 564 -2.01 -32.03 4.99
N GLU A 565 -2.11 -33.30 4.66
CA GLU A 565 -2.46 -34.37 5.61
C GLU A 565 -1.48 -34.39 6.79
N VAL A 566 -0.17 -34.30 6.51
CA VAL A 566 0.89 -34.23 7.55
C VAL A 566 0.69 -33.01 8.45
N LEU A 567 0.46 -31.81 7.88
CA LEU A 567 0.30 -30.58 8.63
C LEU A 567 -0.98 -30.54 9.47
N GLN A 568 -2.09 -31.10 8.98
CA GLN A 568 -3.37 -31.15 9.70
C GLN A 568 -3.35 -32.02 10.97
N ARG A 569 -2.34 -32.90 11.10
CA ARG A 569 -2.16 -33.72 12.32
C ARG A 569 -1.53 -32.96 13.48
N ILE A 570 -0.99 -31.76 13.23
CA ILE A 570 -0.30 -30.96 14.25
C ILE A 570 -1.32 -30.21 15.10
N ARG A 571 -1.28 -30.44 16.40
CA ARG A 571 -2.14 -29.74 17.35
C ARG A 571 -1.50 -28.40 17.71
N THR A 572 -2.15 -27.31 17.35
CA THR A 572 -1.70 -25.94 17.63
C THR A 572 -2.52 -25.29 18.75
N VAL A 573 -2.08 -24.11 19.22
CA VAL A 573 -2.80 -23.31 20.23
C VAL A 573 -4.23 -22.98 19.76
N ALA A 574 -4.41 -22.70 18.47
CA ALA A 574 -5.74 -22.44 17.91
C ALA A 574 -6.63 -23.70 17.97
N GLY A 575 -6.08 -24.89 17.76
CA GLY A 575 -6.80 -26.14 17.96
C GLY A 575 -7.21 -26.37 19.41
N HIS A 576 -6.35 -25.98 20.37
CA HIS A 576 -6.70 -26.01 21.79
C HIS A 576 -7.83 -25.03 22.13
N LEU A 577 -7.78 -23.80 21.61
CA LEU A 577 -8.85 -22.81 21.80
C LEU A 577 -10.20 -23.36 21.28
N GLN A 578 -10.24 -23.97 20.09
CA GLN A 578 -11.46 -24.57 19.54
C GLN A 578 -11.97 -25.74 20.40
N ALA A 579 -11.07 -26.61 20.85
CA ALA A 579 -11.43 -27.73 21.71
C ALA A 579 -11.98 -27.27 23.05
N ASP A 580 -11.38 -26.26 23.68
CA ASP A 580 -11.86 -25.70 24.95
C ASP A 580 -13.17 -24.91 24.77
N ALA A 581 -13.35 -24.20 23.66
CA ALA A 581 -14.65 -23.60 23.31
C ALA A 581 -15.76 -24.66 23.18
N LEU A 582 -15.46 -25.79 22.56
CA LEU A 582 -16.41 -26.92 22.49
C LEU A 582 -16.74 -27.51 23.86
N ARG A 583 -15.76 -27.65 24.76
CA ARG A 583 -15.96 -28.08 26.14
C ARG A 583 -16.81 -27.10 26.95
N VAL A 584 -16.64 -25.79 26.73
CA VAL A 584 -17.52 -24.75 27.33
C VAL A 584 -18.94 -24.91 26.81
N ARG A 585 -19.13 -25.11 25.51
CA ARG A 585 -20.46 -25.35 24.91
C ARG A 585 -21.14 -26.56 25.49
N ARG A 586 -20.38 -27.61 25.84
CA ARG A 586 -20.92 -28.84 26.46
C ARG A 586 -21.11 -28.73 27.98
N GLY A 587 -20.71 -27.63 28.60
CA GLY A 587 -20.76 -27.45 30.06
C GLY A 587 -19.66 -28.22 30.81
N GLU A 588 -18.65 -28.73 30.12
CA GLU A 588 -17.53 -29.47 30.70
C GLU A 588 -16.43 -28.53 31.22
N LEU A 589 -16.43 -27.28 30.78
CA LEU A 589 -15.49 -26.22 31.17
C LEU A 589 -16.25 -24.92 31.41
N GLY A 590 -15.85 -24.13 32.41
CA GLY A 590 -16.40 -22.78 32.63
C GLY A 590 -15.78 -21.73 31.70
N LEU A 591 -16.54 -20.68 31.35
CA LEU A 591 -16.07 -19.56 30.55
C LEU A 591 -14.83 -18.89 31.20
N GLU A 592 -14.78 -18.81 32.51
CA GLU A 592 -13.67 -18.22 33.28
C GLU A 592 -12.34 -18.94 32.99
N ALA A 593 -12.35 -20.26 32.81
CA ALA A 593 -11.15 -21.02 32.50
C ALA A 593 -10.65 -20.72 31.07
N LEU A 594 -11.57 -20.56 30.11
CA LEU A 594 -11.24 -20.13 28.74
C LEU A 594 -10.66 -18.72 28.74
N VAL A 595 -11.26 -17.79 29.49
CA VAL A 595 -10.77 -16.42 29.65
C VAL A 595 -9.41 -16.38 30.35
N ALA A 596 -9.19 -17.20 31.38
CA ALA A 596 -7.90 -17.28 32.07
C ALA A 596 -6.75 -17.73 31.15
N GLU A 597 -7.03 -18.63 30.21
CA GLU A 597 -6.02 -19.12 29.26
C GLU A 597 -5.85 -18.18 28.05
N PHE A 598 -6.94 -17.75 27.40
CA PHE A 598 -6.93 -17.06 26.10
C PHE A 598 -7.34 -15.58 26.18
N GLY A 599 -7.81 -15.10 27.31
CA GLY A 599 -8.33 -13.73 27.45
C GLY A 599 -7.30 -12.61 27.25
N HIS A 600 -6.02 -12.93 27.22
CA HIS A 600 -4.94 -11.98 26.92
C HIS A 600 -4.81 -11.66 25.43
N LEU A 601 -5.35 -12.50 24.55
CA LEU A 601 -5.31 -12.29 23.11
C LEU A 601 -5.95 -10.96 22.74
N ARG A 602 -5.42 -10.30 21.73
CA ARG A 602 -5.94 -9.04 21.18
C ARG A 602 -5.56 -8.90 19.70
N PRO A 603 -6.40 -8.25 18.88
CA PRO A 603 -6.00 -7.81 17.54
C PRO A 603 -4.84 -6.81 17.67
N GLY A 604 -3.74 -7.03 16.95
CA GLY A 604 -2.56 -6.17 17.11
C GLY A 604 -1.84 -6.37 18.44
N THR A 605 -1.03 -7.40 18.51
CA THR A 605 -0.30 -7.87 19.71
C THR A 605 0.42 -6.76 20.48
N TYR A 606 0.98 -5.75 19.79
CA TYR A 606 1.74 -4.63 20.36
C TYR A 606 0.92 -3.33 20.50
N ASP A 607 -0.35 -3.35 20.11
CA ASP A 607 -1.19 -2.14 20.10
C ASP A 607 -2.01 -2.03 21.40
N ILE A 608 -1.64 -1.09 22.26
CA ILE A 608 -2.32 -0.83 23.52
C ILE A 608 -3.77 -0.38 23.35
N ARG A 609 -4.13 0.19 22.19
CA ARG A 609 -5.47 0.70 21.89
C ARG A 609 -6.48 -0.44 21.70
N MET A 610 -6.00 -1.61 21.27
CA MET A 610 -6.84 -2.76 21.01
C MET A 610 -7.22 -3.46 22.32
N PRO A 611 -8.52 -3.68 22.58
CA PRO A 611 -8.95 -4.41 23.78
C PRO A 611 -8.53 -5.87 23.70
N ARG A 612 -8.18 -6.44 24.85
CA ARG A 612 -7.94 -7.90 24.97
C ARG A 612 -9.27 -8.65 25.00
N TYR A 613 -9.29 -9.91 24.59
CA TYR A 613 -10.49 -10.75 24.57
C TYR A 613 -11.16 -10.86 25.93
N GLY A 614 -10.37 -10.90 27.00
CA GLY A 614 -10.88 -10.95 28.38
C GLY A 614 -11.52 -9.63 28.86
N ALA A 615 -11.47 -8.55 28.08
CA ALA A 615 -12.18 -7.30 28.42
C ALA A 615 -13.70 -7.42 28.17
N ASP A 616 -14.09 -8.25 27.20
CA ASP A 616 -15.49 -8.54 26.88
C ASP A 616 -15.61 -10.01 26.42
N PRO A 617 -15.61 -10.97 27.39
CA PRO A 617 -15.57 -12.39 27.07
C PRO A 617 -16.78 -12.88 26.26
N GLU A 618 -17.97 -12.33 26.50
CA GLU A 618 -19.17 -12.74 25.79
C GLU A 618 -19.09 -12.37 24.31
N ARG A 619 -18.60 -11.18 24.02
CA ARG A 619 -18.41 -10.70 22.66
C ARG A 619 -17.38 -11.51 21.90
N TYR A 620 -16.25 -11.85 22.53
CA TYR A 620 -15.12 -12.46 21.82
C TYR A 620 -15.19 -14.00 21.79
N PHE A 621 -15.62 -14.63 22.89
CA PHE A 621 -15.71 -16.09 22.95
C PHE A 621 -17.10 -16.65 22.67
N GLY A 622 -18.17 -15.85 22.85
CA GLY A 622 -19.55 -16.32 22.63
C GLY A 622 -19.77 -16.94 21.25
N PRO A 623 -19.40 -16.26 20.16
CA PRO A 623 -19.52 -16.82 18.80
C PRO A 623 -18.63 -18.04 18.57
N LEU A 624 -17.43 -18.03 19.13
CA LEU A 624 -16.50 -19.16 19.06
C LEU A 624 -17.09 -20.40 19.75
N ILE A 625 -17.67 -20.23 20.93
CA ILE A 625 -18.31 -21.27 21.70
C ILE A 625 -19.53 -21.81 20.95
N SER A 626 -20.37 -20.93 20.43
CA SER A 626 -21.60 -21.34 19.71
C SER A 626 -21.31 -22.07 18.40
N GLY A 627 -20.24 -21.66 17.69
CA GLY A 627 -19.79 -22.26 16.42
C GLY A 627 -18.79 -23.40 16.55
N ALA A 628 -18.39 -23.78 17.78
CA ALA A 628 -17.36 -24.80 17.99
C ALA A 628 -17.83 -26.18 17.48
N GLU A 629 -17.04 -26.82 16.64
CA GLU A 629 -17.30 -28.17 16.10
C GLU A 629 -16.26 -29.19 16.58
N GLU A 630 -16.56 -30.47 16.47
CA GLU A 630 -15.56 -31.48 16.74
C GLU A 630 -14.43 -31.40 15.72
N PRO A 631 -13.16 -31.31 16.20
CA PRO A 631 -12.03 -31.33 15.28
C PRO A 631 -12.02 -32.65 14.49
N PRO A 632 -11.59 -32.63 13.22
CA PRO A 632 -11.50 -33.85 12.42
C PRO A 632 -10.64 -34.90 13.12
N ARG A 633 -11.15 -36.09 13.25
CA ARG A 633 -10.41 -37.25 13.82
C ARG A 633 -9.47 -37.81 12.78
N HIS A 634 -8.18 -37.58 12.88
CA HIS A 634 -7.18 -38.29 12.10
C HIS A 634 -6.95 -39.68 12.75
N ALA A 635 -7.82 -40.65 12.44
CA ALA A 635 -7.81 -41.94 13.09
C ALA A 635 -6.81 -42.92 12.51
N ALA A 636 -6.40 -42.76 11.25
CA ALA A 636 -5.51 -43.72 10.58
C ALA A 636 -4.03 -43.26 10.66
N PRO A 637 -3.06 -44.17 10.86
CA PRO A 637 -1.64 -43.83 10.70
C PRO A 637 -1.34 -43.41 9.26
N LEU A 638 -0.24 -42.68 9.05
CA LEU A 638 0.22 -42.36 7.71
C LEU A 638 0.56 -43.66 6.93
N PRO A 639 0.30 -43.69 5.61
CA PRO A 639 0.65 -44.84 4.78
C PRO A 639 2.14 -45.18 4.88
N ARG A 640 2.45 -46.48 4.95
CA ARG A 640 3.84 -46.92 5.05
C ARG A 640 4.70 -46.50 3.86
N GLU A 641 4.14 -46.51 2.66
CA GLU A 641 4.80 -46.07 1.44
C GLU A 641 5.19 -44.57 1.50
N LEU A 642 4.37 -43.73 2.15
CA LEU A 642 4.68 -42.33 2.38
C LEU A 642 5.86 -42.18 3.35
N LEU A 643 5.89 -42.94 4.44
CA LEU A 643 7.00 -42.97 5.41
C LEU A 643 8.31 -43.40 4.76
N GLU A 644 8.29 -44.46 3.93
CA GLU A 644 9.46 -44.94 3.18
C GLU A 644 9.98 -43.88 2.18
N ARG A 645 9.08 -43.11 1.51
CA ARG A 645 9.48 -42.01 0.64
C ARG A 645 10.07 -40.84 1.43
N LEU A 646 9.52 -40.53 2.61
CA LEU A 646 10.08 -39.52 3.50
C LEU A 646 11.48 -39.93 3.99
N ASP A 647 11.69 -41.18 4.38
CA ASP A 647 13.02 -41.72 4.78
C ASP A 647 14.05 -41.51 3.66
N ALA A 648 13.70 -41.90 2.43
CA ALA A 648 14.57 -41.68 1.26
C ALA A 648 14.82 -40.17 0.98
N GLY A 649 13.82 -39.31 1.15
CA GLY A 649 13.96 -37.87 1.01
C GLY A 649 14.88 -37.24 2.07
N LEU A 650 14.81 -37.71 3.32
CA LEU A 650 15.68 -37.30 4.42
C LEU A 650 17.14 -37.73 4.19
N GLU A 651 17.35 -38.96 3.74
CA GLU A 651 18.67 -39.46 3.33
C GLU A 651 19.21 -38.63 2.15
N GLY A 652 18.39 -38.36 1.13
CA GLY A 652 18.75 -37.49 0.00
C GLY A 652 19.09 -36.05 0.39
N ALA A 653 18.51 -35.54 1.46
CA ALA A 653 18.87 -34.24 2.07
C ALA A 653 20.13 -34.33 2.97
N GLY A 654 20.71 -35.52 3.15
CA GLY A 654 21.86 -35.80 3.99
C GLY A 654 21.55 -35.75 5.49
N LEU A 655 20.31 -35.98 5.87
CA LEU A 655 19.85 -35.97 7.26
C LEU A 655 19.71 -37.42 7.76
N ALA A 656 20.46 -37.76 8.80
CA ALA A 656 20.38 -39.09 9.47
C ALA A 656 19.18 -39.08 10.46
N LEU A 657 17.97 -38.98 9.92
CA LEU A 657 16.71 -38.95 10.66
C LEU A 657 15.75 -39.97 10.04
N THR A 658 14.94 -40.63 10.87
CA THR A 658 13.79 -41.39 10.40
C THR A 658 12.57 -40.48 10.15
N SER A 659 11.67 -40.93 9.30
CA SER A 659 10.37 -40.24 9.06
C SER A 659 9.61 -40.00 10.36
N ASP A 660 9.58 -40.94 11.30
CA ASP A 660 8.94 -40.75 12.62
C ASP A 660 9.61 -39.65 13.43
N ALA A 661 10.95 -39.63 13.50
CA ALA A 661 11.69 -38.59 14.20
C ALA A 661 11.47 -37.19 13.57
N PHE A 662 11.51 -37.15 12.22
CA PHE A 662 11.25 -35.91 11.49
C PHE A 662 9.83 -35.37 11.73
N LEU A 663 8.80 -36.22 11.64
CA LEU A 663 7.40 -35.84 11.89
C LEU A 663 7.18 -35.37 13.34
N GLY A 664 7.88 -36.03 14.30
CA GLY A 664 7.91 -35.62 15.69
C GLY A 664 8.49 -34.19 15.86
N HIS A 665 9.64 -33.93 15.24
CA HIS A 665 10.25 -32.58 15.25
C HIS A 665 9.41 -31.55 14.53
N LEU A 666 8.79 -31.90 13.38
CA LEU A 666 7.91 -31.01 12.63
C LEU A 666 6.73 -30.57 13.50
N GLY A 667 6.06 -31.54 14.14
CA GLY A 667 4.95 -31.25 15.03
C GLY A 667 5.37 -30.40 16.23
N ALA A 668 6.46 -30.77 16.91
CA ALA A 668 6.96 -30.06 18.08
C ALA A 668 7.43 -28.61 17.74
N ALA A 669 8.08 -28.41 16.60
CA ALA A 669 8.55 -27.08 16.20
C ALA A 669 7.39 -26.15 15.83
N ILE A 670 6.43 -26.60 15.01
CA ILE A 670 5.27 -25.79 14.60
C ILE A 670 4.39 -25.47 15.83
N ALA A 671 4.02 -26.50 16.60
CA ALA A 671 3.23 -26.28 17.82
C ALA A 671 3.99 -25.43 18.85
N GLY A 672 5.31 -25.66 19.01
CA GLY A 672 6.17 -24.92 19.92
C GLY A 672 6.26 -23.44 19.56
N ARG A 673 6.34 -23.07 18.29
CA ARG A 673 6.30 -21.68 17.83
C ARG A 673 5.01 -20.99 18.26
N GLU A 674 3.87 -21.61 17.97
CA GLU A 674 2.56 -21.08 18.34
C GLU A 674 2.41 -20.94 19.86
N TYR A 675 2.85 -21.96 20.58
CA TYR A 675 2.81 -21.99 22.04
C TYR A 675 3.76 -20.95 22.67
N GLY A 676 4.99 -20.83 22.17
CA GLY A 676 5.93 -19.80 22.62
C GLY A 676 5.36 -18.40 22.45
N LYS A 677 4.72 -18.13 21.29
CA LYS A 677 4.01 -16.87 21.04
C LYS A 677 2.89 -16.65 22.05
N HIS A 678 2.03 -17.64 22.25
CA HIS A 678 0.91 -17.58 23.19
C HIS A 678 1.39 -17.21 24.61
N VAL A 679 2.43 -17.84 25.09
CA VAL A 679 2.95 -17.62 26.46
C VAL A 679 3.57 -16.22 26.62
N PHE A 680 4.44 -15.79 25.68
CA PHE A 680 5.07 -14.48 25.84
C PHE A 680 4.08 -13.33 25.63
N THR A 681 3.11 -13.47 24.74
CA THR A 681 2.10 -12.43 24.51
C THR A 681 1.16 -12.26 25.69
N LYS A 682 0.97 -13.29 26.52
CA LYS A 682 0.23 -13.18 27.80
C LYS A 682 0.91 -12.19 28.75
N THR A 683 2.23 -12.29 28.91
CA THR A 683 3.02 -11.34 29.71
C THR A 683 3.01 -9.94 29.08
N LEU A 684 3.23 -9.83 27.78
CA LEU A 684 3.19 -8.54 27.06
C LEU A 684 1.82 -7.86 27.22
N SER A 685 0.73 -8.61 27.09
CA SER A 685 -0.63 -8.10 27.32
C SER A 685 -0.78 -7.55 28.74
N GLY A 686 -0.20 -8.24 29.75
CA GLY A 686 -0.16 -7.75 31.12
C GLY A 686 0.57 -6.41 31.25
N VAL A 687 1.72 -6.24 30.57
CA VAL A 687 2.47 -4.97 30.53
C VAL A 687 1.61 -3.85 29.94
N LEU A 688 0.93 -4.10 28.82
CA LEU A 688 0.05 -3.09 28.21
C LEU A 688 -1.13 -2.69 29.11
N GLU A 689 -1.73 -3.63 29.84
CA GLU A 689 -2.80 -3.31 30.80
C GLU A 689 -2.28 -2.50 32.00
N HIS A 690 -1.05 -2.76 32.46
CA HIS A 690 -0.43 -1.97 33.53
C HIS A 690 -0.06 -0.56 33.08
N LEU A 691 0.43 -0.40 31.85
CA LEU A 691 0.64 0.93 31.25
C LEU A 691 -0.70 1.71 31.18
N ALA A 692 -1.79 1.05 30.80
CA ALA A 692 -3.10 1.69 30.76
C ALA A 692 -3.55 2.13 32.17
N ALA A 693 -3.38 1.24 33.18
CA ALA A 693 -3.73 1.55 34.56
C ALA A 693 -2.86 2.67 35.15
N TRP A 694 -1.56 2.72 34.78
CA TRP A 694 -0.66 3.82 35.17
C TRP A 694 -1.07 5.16 34.54
N GLY A 695 -1.51 5.16 33.28
CA GLY A 695 -1.91 6.37 32.57
C GLY A 695 -3.25 6.97 33.05
N GLU A 696 -4.16 6.14 33.56
CA GLU A 696 -5.50 6.56 33.98
C GLU A 696 -5.49 7.71 35.01
N PRO A 697 -4.77 7.63 36.16
CA PRO A 697 -4.71 8.74 37.12
C PRO A 697 -3.98 9.98 36.57
N LEU A 698 -3.19 9.84 35.51
CA LEU A 698 -2.57 10.95 34.79
C LEU A 698 -3.54 11.58 33.77
N GLY A 699 -4.71 10.99 33.54
CA GLY A 699 -5.67 11.42 32.55
C GLY A 699 -5.23 11.15 31.12
N LEU A 700 -4.43 10.09 30.92
CA LEU A 700 -3.98 9.61 29.61
C LEU A 700 -4.85 8.45 29.14
N SER A 701 -5.39 8.57 27.96
CA SER A 701 -6.11 7.49 27.29
C SER A 701 -5.13 6.45 26.72
N ARG A 702 -5.63 5.28 26.33
CA ARG A 702 -4.83 4.28 25.59
C ARG A 702 -4.28 4.83 24.27
N ASP A 703 -5.00 5.74 23.62
CA ASP A 703 -4.53 6.42 22.42
C ASP A 703 -3.36 7.36 22.74
N ASP A 704 -3.45 8.12 23.84
CA ASP A 704 -2.32 8.97 24.29
C ASP A 704 -1.09 8.10 24.57
N LEU A 705 -1.24 7.00 25.31
CA LEU A 705 -0.15 6.09 25.62
C LEU A 705 0.48 5.46 24.39
N ALA A 706 -0.29 5.19 23.34
CA ALA A 706 0.24 4.68 22.07
C ALA A 706 1.22 5.65 21.41
N HIS A 707 1.07 6.96 21.66
CA HIS A 707 1.94 8.02 21.13
C HIS A 707 3.20 8.26 21.96
N LEU A 708 3.37 7.59 23.11
CA LEU A 708 4.59 7.67 23.92
C LEU A 708 5.53 6.50 23.59
N SER A 709 6.83 6.75 23.49
CA SER A 709 7.81 5.68 23.43
C SER A 709 8.00 5.03 24.82
N LEU A 710 8.58 3.84 24.85
CA LEU A 710 8.87 3.16 26.11
C LEU A 710 9.82 3.97 26.99
N GLU A 711 10.85 4.59 26.41
CA GLU A 711 11.80 5.47 27.10
C GLU A 711 11.10 6.71 27.69
N GLN A 712 10.12 7.25 26.96
CA GLN A 712 9.32 8.37 27.44
C GLN A 712 8.44 7.97 28.62
N VAL A 713 7.85 6.79 28.60
CA VAL A 713 7.10 6.24 29.74
C VAL A 713 8.02 6.04 30.96
N GLU A 714 9.20 5.46 30.76
CA GLU A 714 10.18 5.24 31.83
C GLU A 714 10.66 6.57 32.45
N ALA A 715 10.91 7.58 31.64
CA ALA A 715 11.25 8.93 32.12
C ALA A 715 10.11 9.54 32.95
N ALA A 716 8.87 9.38 32.53
CA ALA A 716 7.71 9.92 33.23
C ALA A 716 7.42 9.21 34.57
N LEU A 717 7.74 7.92 34.70
CA LEU A 717 7.61 7.16 35.95
C LEU A 717 8.48 7.73 37.07
N GLY A 718 9.60 8.37 36.76
CA GLY A 718 10.48 9.03 37.73
C GLY A 718 10.00 10.41 38.19
N LEU A 719 8.94 10.95 37.66
CA LEU A 719 8.44 12.31 37.96
C LEU A 719 7.28 12.32 38.96
N PRO A 720 7.10 13.39 39.72
CA PRO A 720 5.88 13.62 40.48
C PRO A 720 4.63 13.62 39.56
N PRO A 721 3.47 13.14 40.04
CA PRO A 721 2.28 12.94 39.15
C PRO A 721 1.85 14.16 38.34
N VAL A 722 1.97 15.36 38.90
CA VAL A 722 1.59 16.61 38.19
C VAL A 722 2.59 16.92 37.07
N GLU A 723 3.88 16.72 37.32
CA GLU A 723 4.94 16.92 36.34
C GLU A 723 4.87 15.84 35.26
N ALA A 724 4.68 14.58 35.64
CA ALA A 724 4.49 13.45 34.73
C ALA A 724 3.33 13.70 33.76
N ARG A 725 2.18 14.16 34.27
CA ARG A 725 1.01 14.49 33.46
C ARG A 725 1.32 15.55 32.41
N ARG A 726 1.97 16.66 32.82
CA ARG A 726 2.31 17.74 31.88
C ARG A 726 3.28 17.24 30.82
N TRP A 727 4.35 16.59 31.25
CA TRP A 727 5.39 16.06 30.39
C TRP A 727 4.84 15.08 29.35
N CYS A 728 3.99 14.12 29.78
CA CYS A 728 3.37 13.17 28.87
C CYS A 728 2.47 13.86 27.86
N ARG A 729 1.69 14.88 28.26
CA ARG A 729 0.82 15.61 27.32
C ARG A 729 1.63 16.35 26.26
N ASP A 730 2.66 17.06 26.65
CA ASP A 730 3.55 17.75 25.70
C ASP A 730 4.17 16.75 24.71
N ALA A 731 4.62 15.58 25.18
CA ALA A 731 5.17 14.52 24.32
C ALA A 731 4.13 13.89 23.40
N VAL A 732 2.90 13.68 23.88
CA VAL A 732 1.78 13.16 23.08
C VAL A 732 1.40 14.13 21.95
N ASP A 733 1.31 15.42 22.26
CA ASP A 733 0.96 16.44 21.27
C ASP A 733 2.02 16.51 20.15
N GLU A 734 3.31 16.51 20.51
CA GLU A 734 4.40 16.43 19.54
C GLU A 734 4.35 15.14 18.68
N ALA A 735 4.08 14.00 19.31
CA ALA A 735 3.99 12.72 18.61
C ALA A 735 2.79 12.66 17.67
N ARG A 736 1.66 13.28 18.01
CA ARG A 736 0.48 13.40 17.15
C ARG A 736 0.76 14.27 15.92
N GLU A 737 1.42 15.42 16.11
CA GLU A 737 1.84 16.24 14.98
C GLU A 737 2.83 15.50 14.06
N HIS A 738 3.75 14.73 14.65
CA HIS A 738 4.65 13.89 13.88
C HIS A 738 3.89 12.81 13.10
N ALA A 739 2.99 12.08 13.75
CA ALA A 739 2.16 11.05 13.11
C ALA A 739 1.27 11.62 11.99
N ALA A 740 0.72 12.83 12.18
CA ALA A 740 -0.03 13.51 11.12
C ALA A 740 0.84 13.77 9.87
N ALA A 741 2.08 14.21 10.05
CA ALA A 741 3.02 14.41 8.94
C ALA A 741 3.45 13.08 8.29
N VAL A 742 3.71 12.04 9.08
CA VAL A 742 4.03 10.69 8.58
C VAL A 742 2.89 10.12 7.74
N ASN A 743 1.65 10.36 8.12
CA ASN A 743 0.47 9.91 7.36
C ASN A 743 0.32 10.57 5.97
N LEU A 744 1.03 11.67 5.73
CA LEU A 744 1.11 12.33 4.43
C LEU A 744 2.21 11.76 3.52
N ILE A 745 3.03 10.83 4.01
CA ILE A 745 4.17 10.28 3.28
C ILE A 745 3.78 8.94 2.65
N GLU A 746 4.03 8.82 1.35
CA GLU A 746 3.89 7.56 0.62
C GLU A 746 5.27 7.01 0.27
N LEU A 747 5.53 5.77 0.69
CA LEU A 747 6.76 5.04 0.41
C LEU A 747 6.44 3.64 -0.13
N PRO A 748 7.29 3.06 -1.00
CA PRO A 748 7.08 1.70 -1.52
C PRO A 748 7.32 0.63 -0.44
N ASP A 749 6.89 -0.60 -0.69
CA ASP A 749 7.14 -1.72 0.22
C ASP A 749 8.60 -2.18 0.22
N ILE A 750 9.33 -1.86 -0.84
CA ILE A 750 10.76 -2.16 -0.98
C ILE A 750 11.54 -0.92 -1.42
N LEU A 751 12.61 -0.60 -0.68
CA LEU A 751 13.54 0.50 -0.98
C LEU A 751 14.88 -0.07 -1.44
N VAL A 752 15.25 0.20 -2.68
CA VAL A 752 16.55 -0.22 -3.26
C VAL A 752 17.45 0.99 -3.51
N ARG A 753 16.87 2.16 -3.71
CA ARG A 753 17.58 3.41 -4.06
C ARG A 753 17.02 4.57 -3.25
N THR A 754 17.86 5.57 -2.96
CA THR A 754 17.41 6.79 -2.26
C THR A 754 16.30 7.52 -3.02
N SER A 755 16.31 7.48 -4.35
CA SER A 755 15.24 8.07 -5.16
C SER A 755 13.84 7.46 -4.91
N HIS A 756 13.76 6.23 -4.43
CA HIS A 756 12.48 5.59 -4.08
C HIS A 756 11.76 6.26 -2.91
N LEU A 757 12.48 7.05 -2.09
CA LEU A 757 11.91 7.91 -1.06
C LEU A 757 11.20 9.15 -1.64
N LEU A 758 11.54 9.54 -2.86
CA LEU A 758 11.01 10.72 -3.54
C LEU A 758 10.02 10.37 -4.65
N PHE A 759 10.24 9.25 -5.32
CA PHE A 759 9.29 8.73 -6.28
C PHE A 759 9.37 7.20 -6.35
N HIS A 760 8.25 6.57 -6.57
CA HIS A 760 8.18 5.13 -6.81
C HIS A 760 6.96 4.79 -7.67
N VAL A 761 7.06 3.65 -8.33
CA VAL A 761 5.94 3.06 -9.07
C VAL A 761 5.47 1.85 -8.28
N SER A 762 4.22 1.87 -7.86
CA SER A 762 3.54 0.72 -7.29
C SER A 762 2.89 -0.06 -8.44
N SER A 763 3.53 -1.14 -8.86
CA SER A 763 2.85 -2.16 -9.66
C SER A 763 1.97 -2.93 -8.67
N GLY A 764 0.66 -2.92 -8.87
CA GLY A 764 -0.29 -3.57 -7.97
C GLY A 764 0.21 -4.96 -7.55
N GLU A 765 0.38 -5.15 -6.24
CA GLU A 765 0.83 -6.41 -5.66
C GLU A 765 -0.07 -7.55 -6.13
N GLN A 766 0.52 -8.72 -6.41
CA GLN A 766 -0.28 -9.90 -6.65
C GLN A 766 -0.65 -10.49 -5.29
N PRO A 767 -1.92 -10.40 -4.86
CA PRO A 767 -2.32 -11.01 -3.62
C PRO A 767 -2.13 -12.53 -3.68
N LEU A 768 -1.83 -13.11 -2.55
CA LEU A 768 -1.90 -14.55 -2.40
C LEU A 768 -3.37 -14.95 -2.31
N PHE A 769 -3.87 -15.60 -3.33
CA PHE A 769 -5.19 -16.22 -3.27
C PHE A 769 -5.11 -17.59 -2.60
N VAL A 770 -5.85 -17.73 -1.52
CA VAL A 770 -5.94 -18.97 -0.73
C VAL A 770 -7.19 -19.73 -1.14
N THR A 771 -7.05 -21.03 -1.37
CA THR A 771 -8.06 -21.93 -1.93
C THR A 771 -8.31 -21.74 -3.44
N LYS A 772 -9.34 -22.42 -3.97
CA LYS A 772 -9.84 -22.27 -5.35
C LYS A 772 -11.33 -21.88 -5.39
N ALA A 773 -11.90 -21.57 -4.23
CA ALA A 773 -13.31 -21.24 -4.11
C ALA A 773 -13.60 -19.84 -4.68
N CYS A 774 -14.83 -19.66 -5.13
CA CYS A 774 -15.38 -18.37 -5.51
C CYS A 774 -16.57 -18.06 -4.59
N VAL A 775 -16.55 -16.89 -3.95
CA VAL A 775 -17.60 -16.46 -3.03
C VAL A 775 -18.03 -15.03 -3.34
N ARG A 776 -19.33 -14.76 -3.28
CA ARG A 776 -19.91 -13.42 -3.41
C ARG A 776 -20.68 -13.10 -2.12
N ALA A 777 -20.28 -12.03 -1.44
CA ALA A 777 -20.82 -11.70 -0.13
C ALA A 777 -20.70 -10.18 0.16
N PRO A 778 -21.45 -9.67 1.16
CA PRO A 778 -21.28 -8.32 1.66
C PRO A 778 -19.87 -8.06 2.16
N VAL A 779 -19.40 -6.82 2.01
CA VAL A 779 -18.09 -6.36 2.46
C VAL A 779 -18.20 -5.77 3.87
N LEU A 780 -17.31 -6.18 4.76
CA LEU A 780 -17.16 -5.63 6.09
C LEU A 780 -15.70 -5.21 6.33
N VAL A 781 -15.45 -3.91 6.48
CA VAL A 781 -14.12 -3.41 6.85
C VAL A 781 -13.98 -3.45 8.37
N ALA A 782 -12.96 -4.15 8.86
CA ALA A 782 -12.75 -4.34 10.29
C ALA A 782 -11.48 -3.61 10.77
N ASN A 783 -11.69 -2.63 11.66
CA ASN A 783 -10.65 -1.95 12.43
C ASN A 783 -10.71 -2.43 13.89
N GLY A 784 -10.26 -3.65 14.15
CA GLY A 784 -10.48 -4.39 15.38
C GLY A 784 -11.47 -5.54 15.16
N LEU A 785 -11.93 -6.22 16.22
CA LEU A 785 -12.94 -7.27 16.08
C LEU A 785 -14.32 -6.63 15.93
N PRO A 786 -14.95 -6.81 14.75
CA PRO A 786 -16.31 -6.30 14.50
C PRO A 786 -17.34 -7.10 15.27
N ASP A 787 -18.58 -6.61 15.25
CA ASP A 787 -19.72 -7.31 15.83
C ASP A 787 -19.95 -8.64 15.11
N PRO A 788 -20.03 -9.77 15.82
CA PRO A 788 -20.22 -11.11 15.26
C PRO A 788 -21.42 -11.25 14.34
N GLU A 789 -22.53 -10.53 14.60
CA GLU A 789 -23.72 -10.57 13.75
C GLU A 789 -23.46 -10.03 12.34
N HIS A 790 -22.58 -9.04 12.21
CA HIS A 790 -22.21 -8.45 10.92
C HIS A 790 -21.13 -9.25 10.18
N VAL A 791 -20.39 -10.09 10.89
CA VAL A 791 -19.26 -10.87 10.35
C VAL A 791 -19.74 -12.10 9.59
N ARG A 792 -20.78 -12.76 10.08
CA ARG A 792 -21.28 -14.02 9.54
C ARG A 792 -21.71 -13.88 8.09
N GLY A 793 -21.09 -14.65 7.21
CA GLY A 793 -21.37 -14.62 5.78
C GLY A 793 -20.84 -13.40 5.04
N ALA A 794 -20.02 -12.53 5.67
CA ALA A 794 -19.38 -11.40 5.04
C ALA A 794 -17.96 -11.73 4.56
N ILE A 795 -17.48 -11.04 3.54
CA ILE A 795 -16.05 -10.96 3.23
C ILE A 795 -15.48 -9.84 4.10
N VAL A 796 -14.57 -10.23 5.01
CA VAL A 796 -13.99 -9.28 5.97
C VAL A 796 -12.68 -8.73 5.42
N LEU A 797 -12.57 -7.41 5.38
CA LEU A 797 -11.38 -6.67 4.99
C LEU A 797 -10.60 -6.27 6.25
N LEU A 798 -9.35 -6.71 6.34
CA LEU A 798 -8.41 -6.42 7.43
C LEU A 798 -7.21 -5.68 6.88
N GLU A 799 -6.78 -4.62 7.54
CA GLU A 799 -5.54 -3.94 7.11
C GLU A 799 -4.33 -4.88 7.23
N ARG A 800 -4.27 -5.69 8.30
CA ARG A 800 -3.15 -6.56 8.61
C ARG A 800 -3.59 -8.00 8.87
N ALA A 801 -2.78 -8.95 8.45
CA ALA A 801 -2.99 -10.38 8.69
C ALA A 801 -2.54 -10.81 10.11
N ASP A 802 -2.83 -10.00 11.15
CA ASP A 802 -2.41 -10.23 12.53
C ASP A 802 -3.10 -11.47 13.15
N PRO A 803 -2.36 -12.32 13.86
CA PRO A 803 -2.93 -13.51 14.54
C PRO A 803 -4.03 -13.22 15.54
N GLY A 804 -4.11 -12.01 16.07
CA GLY A 804 -5.19 -11.59 16.97
C GLY A 804 -6.58 -11.58 16.33
N TYR A 805 -6.66 -11.75 15.01
CA TYR A 805 -7.92 -11.92 14.28
C TYR A 805 -8.37 -13.38 14.13
N ASP A 806 -7.69 -14.36 14.68
CA ASP A 806 -8.09 -15.77 14.61
C ASP A 806 -9.55 -16.01 15.04
N GLY A 807 -10.03 -15.21 15.98
CA GLY A 807 -11.42 -15.26 16.40
C GLY A 807 -12.44 -15.01 15.29
N LEU A 808 -12.08 -14.19 14.26
CA LEU A 808 -12.94 -13.94 13.11
C LEU A 808 -13.19 -15.19 12.26
N LEU A 809 -12.17 -16.04 12.14
CA LEU A 809 -12.24 -17.26 11.32
C LEU A 809 -13.32 -18.21 11.83
N ALA A 810 -13.57 -18.20 13.13
CA ALA A 810 -14.59 -19.03 13.77
C ALA A 810 -16.02 -18.43 13.69
N LEU A 811 -16.18 -17.16 13.26
CA LEU A 811 -17.47 -16.48 13.17
C LEU A 811 -18.25 -16.80 11.90
N GLY A 812 -17.76 -17.69 11.04
CA GLY A 812 -18.43 -18.06 9.79
C GLY A 812 -18.34 -16.96 8.72
N VAL A 813 -17.16 -16.31 8.61
CA VAL A 813 -16.85 -15.38 7.53
C VAL A 813 -16.94 -16.10 6.17
N ALA A 814 -17.40 -15.42 5.14
CA ALA A 814 -17.44 -15.96 3.79
C ALA A 814 -16.05 -15.93 3.12
N GLY A 815 -15.21 -14.98 3.51
CA GLY A 815 -13.84 -14.84 3.02
C GLY A 815 -13.08 -13.74 3.73
N ILE A 816 -11.76 -13.67 3.49
CA ILE A 816 -10.89 -12.64 4.07
C ILE A 816 -10.08 -11.95 2.97
N VAL A 817 -9.93 -10.65 3.09
CA VAL A 817 -9.03 -9.85 2.27
C VAL A 817 -8.17 -9.01 3.21
N THR A 818 -6.83 -9.06 3.03
CA THR A 818 -5.93 -8.23 3.82
C THR A 818 -5.12 -7.29 2.94
N ALA A 819 -4.89 -6.05 3.43
CA ALA A 819 -4.01 -5.12 2.73
C ALA A 819 -2.57 -5.61 2.77
N TYR A 820 -2.12 -6.05 3.94
CA TYR A 820 -0.77 -6.55 4.18
C TYR A 820 -0.81 -8.00 4.67
N GLY A 821 0.21 -8.73 4.31
CA GLY A 821 0.39 -10.15 4.62
C GLY A 821 0.99 -10.87 3.42
N GLY A 822 1.70 -11.94 3.65
CA GLY A 822 2.34 -12.75 2.62
C GLY A 822 1.97 -14.22 2.74
N ALA A 823 2.59 -15.04 1.91
CA ALA A 823 2.36 -16.50 1.86
C ALA A 823 2.63 -17.22 3.19
N ASN A 824 3.42 -16.62 4.05
CA ASN A 824 3.81 -17.17 5.36
C ASN A 824 3.14 -16.41 6.52
N SER A 825 2.24 -15.48 6.22
CA SER A 825 1.48 -14.80 7.26
C SER A 825 0.61 -15.80 8.03
N HIS A 826 0.38 -15.52 9.29
CA HIS A 826 -0.47 -16.37 10.13
C HIS A 826 -1.85 -16.56 9.51
N MET A 827 -2.45 -15.49 9.02
CA MET A 827 -3.78 -15.53 8.41
C MET A 827 -3.81 -16.35 7.12
N ALA A 828 -2.77 -16.28 6.27
CA ALA A 828 -2.68 -17.11 5.06
C ALA A 828 -2.64 -18.60 5.40
N VAL A 829 -1.85 -18.97 6.41
CA VAL A 829 -1.77 -20.34 6.90
C VAL A 829 -3.12 -20.80 7.45
N ARG A 830 -3.76 -19.98 8.29
CA ARG A 830 -5.07 -20.31 8.90
C ARG A 830 -6.19 -20.44 7.85
N CYS A 831 -6.24 -19.51 6.89
CA CYS A 831 -7.22 -19.61 5.79
C CYS A 831 -7.00 -20.88 4.95
N THR A 832 -5.73 -21.30 4.76
CA THR A 832 -5.40 -22.57 4.09
C THR A 832 -5.90 -23.77 4.90
N GLU A 833 -5.64 -23.79 6.20
CA GLU A 833 -6.06 -24.86 7.09
C GLU A 833 -7.59 -25.02 7.16
N LEU A 834 -8.29 -23.89 7.24
CA LEU A 834 -9.76 -23.86 7.33
C LEU A 834 -10.45 -23.91 5.97
N GLN A 835 -9.72 -23.99 4.86
CA GLN A 835 -10.23 -23.93 3.49
C GLN A 835 -11.09 -22.66 3.25
N LEU A 836 -10.77 -21.57 3.93
CA LEU A 836 -11.48 -20.30 3.82
C LEU A 836 -10.94 -19.52 2.63
N PRO A 837 -11.78 -19.04 1.70
CA PRO A 837 -11.36 -18.17 0.61
C PRO A 837 -10.69 -16.91 1.15
N ALA A 838 -9.48 -16.60 0.66
CA ALA A 838 -8.81 -15.38 1.06
C ALA A 838 -7.95 -14.80 -0.05
N ALA A 839 -7.79 -13.46 -0.03
CA ALA A 839 -6.81 -12.72 -0.80
C ALA A 839 -5.93 -11.94 0.17
N ILE A 840 -4.71 -12.43 0.38
CA ILE A 840 -3.78 -11.91 1.37
C ILE A 840 -2.75 -11.00 0.70
N GLY A 841 -2.58 -9.78 1.21
CA GLY A 841 -1.62 -8.83 0.67
C GLY A 841 -2.08 -8.21 -0.65
N VAL A 842 -3.30 -7.67 -0.69
CA VAL A 842 -3.81 -6.99 -1.92
C VAL A 842 -3.15 -5.63 -2.17
N GLY A 843 -2.35 -5.15 -1.23
CA GLY A 843 -1.79 -3.81 -1.26
C GLY A 843 -2.79 -2.74 -0.80
N ARG A 844 -2.25 -1.60 -0.34
CA ARG A 844 -3.05 -0.53 0.28
C ARG A 844 -4.06 0.09 -0.69
N GLU A 845 -3.65 0.32 -1.92
CA GLU A 845 -4.51 0.98 -2.91
C GLU A 845 -5.70 0.10 -3.29
N GLN A 846 -5.46 -1.18 -3.58
CA GLN A 846 -6.54 -2.11 -3.90
C GLN A 846 -7.45 -2.35 -2.70
N PHE A 847 -6.88 -2.52 -1.49
CA PHE A 847 -7.64 -2.63 -0.25
C PHE A 847 -8.61 -1.46 -0.06
N ARG A 848 -8.14 -0.26 -0.32
CA ARG A 848 -8.91 0.97 -0.18
C ARG A 848 -10.07 1.05 -1.19
N ARG A 849 -9.84 0.67 -2.44
CA ARG A 849 -10.90 0.55 -3.46
C ARG A 849 -11.97 -0.46 -3.02
N LEU A 850 -11.54 -1.62 -2.55
CA LEU A 850 -12.43 -2.68 -2.09
C LEU A 850 -13.22 -2.28 -0.86
N SER A 851 -12.66 -1.43 0.01
CA SER A 851 -13.33 -0.94 1.23
C SER A 851 -14.52 -0.02 0.96
N GLY A 852 -14.62 0.54 -0.25
CA GLY A 852 -15.76 1.37 -0.69
C GLY A 852 -16.95 0.58 -1.24
N GLY A 853 -16.80 -0.71 -1.52
CA GLY A 853 -17.85 -1.58 -2.07
C GLY A 853 -18.81 -2.10 -0.99
N ARG A 854 -20.04 -2.38 -1.40
CA ARG A 854 -21.05 -3.01 -0.52
C ARG A 854 -21.06 -4.53 -0.63
N VAL A 855 -20.79 -5.05 -1.81
CA VAL A 855 -20.73 -6.49 -2.13
C VAL A 855 -19.47 -6.76 -2.92
N MET A 856 -18.83 -7.90 -2.67
CA MET A 856 -17.62 -8.32 -3.37
C MET A 856 -17.72 -9.76 -3.83
N THR A 857 -17.16 -10.03 -4.99
CA THR A 857 -16.85 -11.38 -5.45
C THR A 857 -15.35 -11.65 -5.27
N LEU A 858 -15.02 -12.58 -4.39
CA LEU A 858 -13.68 -13.12 -4.18
C LEU A 858 -13.55 -14.45 -4.92
N ASP A 859 -12.95 -14.43 -6.10
CA ASP A 859 -12.68 -15.61 -6.92
C ASP A 859 -11.22 -16.03 -6.79
N CYS A 860 -10.95 -16.90 -5.83
CA CYS A 860 -9.59 -17.38 -5.56
C CYS A 860 -9.07 -18.29 -6.69
N GLY A 861 -9.94 -19.04 -7.36
CA GLY A 861 -9.57 -19.90 -8.49
C GLY A 861 -9.19 -19.11 -9.73
N GLY A 862 -9.95 -18.07 -10.05
CA GLY A 862 -9.70 -17.14 -11.14
C GLY A 862 -8.74 -15.99 -10.78
N ARG A 863 -8.28 -15.91 -9.52
CA ARG A 863 -7.41 -14.86 -8.98
C ARG A 863 -7.94 -13.44 -9.21
N ARG A 864 -9.22 -13.24 -8.92
CA ARG A 864 -9.92 -11.96 -9.14
C ARG A 864 -10.68 -11.51 -7.91
N LEU A 865 -10.70 -10.19 -7.74
CA LEU A 865 -11.51 -9.46 -6.76
C LEU A 865 -12.36 -8.44 -7.53
N VAL A 866 -13.67 -8.59 -7.46
CA VAL A 866 -14.62 -7.69 -8.11
C VAL A 866 -15.55 -7.14 -7.02
N HIS A 867 -15.68 -5.82 -6.93
CA HIS A 867 -16.58 -5.15 -5.99
C HIS A 867 -17.70 -4.42 -6.76
N GLU A 868 -18.88 -4.32 -6.11
CA GLU A 868 -20.07 -3.67 -6.62
C GLU A 868 -20.51 -2.53 -5.70
#